data_8a6b2f887f20100013e1df48683dd3a1
#
_entry.id   8a6b2f887f20100013e1df48683dd3a1
#
_cell.length_a   1.000
_cell.length_b   1.000
_cell.length_c   1.000
_cell.angle_alpha   90.00
_cell.angle_beta   90.00
_cell.angle_gamma   90.00
#
_symmetry.space_group_name_H-M   'P 1'
#
loop_
_entity.id
_entity.type
_entity.pdbx_description
1 polymer ?
#
loop_
_entity_poly.entity_id
_entity_poly.type
_entity_poly.pdbx_seq_one_letter_code
_entity_poly.pdbx_strand_id
1 'polypeptide(L)'
;MSTSPQLLDKYELLERLGQSDVVETWKALDTQQKRYAAIKILRMNLQTDPDFPTRFIRQAQRLAALRHPNIVHMHDFRISQSAQSETPETVAYMVIDYVEGQTLADYIESTSRQGKFPRAAEIVRLLIPISLAIDYAHQQGVFHGDLKPGNILLDKSNTSVNPMGQPILSDFGMTQILRSPYGSAPSSSFYTSPEEAQGYPSNDRSDLYSLGVILYELFTGVLPFQGDDPADTLKQHMYATPTSPTLINPALLPGLTAIILRSLSKDPAARFPNASSMVVALARAINMPVPEQVSIAATTVDARNMQTFLSPLPASRTPGVTSPFPSSPGLSGTPPIVNISAGPSTQTPGAIQASWHTPPGGTQPAADLPTMLSSPRPAPAPQKQRRRGLYIALAAILIVVLLASGLAAFFTLRGGTPVQKAVAGHAYFVSSGLLSLNSSQGITDEMQVHLQGIPDPQPGNSYYAWLLTDKTASYVPILLGKLQVDRGIVEFAFPGTPQHLDLLATNSRFLISEEDASQTPTNPSLDPHTWRYYAEFSAVPNPADTTNHFSLLNHLRHLLAEDPKLKAAGLTGGLDIWLFRNTEKILEWSGSARDVWQNQNLQGAAFIHRQVVRILDYLDGLSYVQREVPPGTLILVDPKIVRVPLLESVPNQTPPGYVFHIGRHLEEITKSPNVTKDQIALAVEINQATNNVQFWLQQVHRDALQLIKLSNAQLLLPSARSILDDMTTQANFAFTGQIDPSTGQVKSGVVQIHYNIQRLATFDIIPCTMNGASSTCTV
;
A
#
# COMPACT_ATOMS: atom_id res chain seq x y z
N MET A 1 42.05 -35.71 15.80
CA MET A 1 40.83 -36.55 15.82
C MET A 1 40.26 -36.48 14.41
N SER A 2 40.34 -37.58 13.67
CA SER A 2 39.79 -37.64 12.31
C SER A 2 38.29 -37.78 12.41
N THR A 3 37.56 -36.66 12.23
CA THR A 3 36.13 -36.72 12.09
C THR A 3 35.82 -37.37 10.74
N SER A 4 35.10 -38.49 10.77
CA SER A 4 34.59 -39.12 9.55
C SER A 4 33.81 -38.10 8.74
N PRO A 5 33.98 -38.04 7.40
CA PRO A 5 33.27 -37.08 6.58
C PRO A 5 31.75 -37.27 6.75
N GLN A 6 31.04 -36.19 7.02
CA GLN A 6 29.58 -36.21 7.14
C GLN A 6 28.99 -36.37 5.74
N LEU A 7 28.37 -37.49 5.45
CA LEU A 7 27.75 -37.81 4.16
C LEU A 7 26.24 -37.50 4.23
N LEU A 8 25.75 -36.78 3.23
CA LEU A 8 24.33 -36.58 2.96
C LEU A 8 24.03 -37.15 1.57
N ASP A 9 23.48 -38.36 1.48
CA ASP A 9 23.35 -39.14 0.24
C ASP A 9 24.71 -39.30 -0.47
N LYS A 10 24.83 -38.75 -1.69
CA LYS A 10 26.07 -38.77 -2.49
C LYS A 10 26.98 -37.55 -2.23
N TYR A 11 26.60 -36.67 -1.33
CA TYR A 11 27.32 -35.42 -1.06
C TYR A 11 28.16 -35.53 0.21
N GLU A 12 29.44 -35.28 0.09
CA GLU A 12 30.37 -35.16 1.21
C GLU A 12 30.39 -33.71 1.68
N LEU A 13 29.87 -33.42 2.89
CA LEU A 13 29.86 -32.09 3.50
C LEU A 13 31.28 -31.74 3.95
N LEU A 14 31.82 -30.64 3.41
CA LEU A 14 33.21 -30.22 3.64
C LEU A 14 33.33 -29.10 4.64
N GLU A 15 32.61 -28.00 4.40
CA GLU A 15 32.69 -26.73 5.16
C GLU A 15 31.33 -26.13 5.32
N ARG A 16 31.01 -25.66 6.53
CA ARG A 16 29.78 -24.96 6.79
C ARG A 16 29.91 -23.46 6.41
N LEU A 17 29.20 -23.04 5.38
CA LEU A 17 29.24 -21.67 4.84
C LEU A 17 28.35 -20.70 5.64
N GLY A 18 27.27 -21.20 6.27
CA GLY A 18 26.36 -20.38 7.06
C GLY A 18 25.36 -21.21 7.86
N GLN A 19 24.79 -20.61 8.89
CA GLN A 19 23.77 -21.22 9.73
C GLN A 19 22.77 -20.15 10.20
N SER A 20 21.49 -20.51 10.16
CA SER A 20 20.39 -19.83 10.86
C SER A 20 19.64 -20.84 11.71
N ASP A 21 18.60 -20.41 12.42
CA ASP A 21 17.80 -21.30 13.28
C ASP A 21 17.17 -22.47 12.54
N VAL A 22 16.89 -22.30 11.24
CA VAL A 22 16.14 -23.28 10.44
C VAL A 22 16.89 -23.75 9.19
N VAL A 23 17.98 -23.11 8.79
CA VAL A 23 18.74 -23.44 7.56
C VAL A 23 20.24 -23.48 7.84
N GLU A 24 20.88 -24.57 7.47
CA GLU A 24 22.33 -24.70 7.39
C GLU A 24 22.77 -24.73 5.93
N THR A 25 23.81 -23.98 5.58
CA THR A 25 24.41 -24.00 4.23
C THR A 25 25.81 -24.59 4.30
N TRP A 26 26.05 -25.60 3.49
CA TRP A 26 27.31 -26.34 3.44
C TRP A 26 27.94 -26.31 2.06
N LYS A 27 29.24 -26.13 1.98
CA LYS A 27 30.03 -26.52 0.81
C LYS A 27 30.17 -28.04 0.81
N ALA A 28 29.85 -28.68 -0.30
CA ALA A 28 29.88 -30.13 -0.43
C ALA A 28 30.53 -30.55 -1.74
N LEU A 29 31.05 -31.78 -1.76
CA LEU A 29 31.55 -32.46 -2.95
C LEU A 29 30.51 -33.49 -3.41
N ASP A 30 29.99 -33.35 -4.63
CA ASP A 30 29.24 -34.44 -5.28
C ASP A 30 30.23 -35.55 -5.64
N THR A 31 30.18 -36.64 -4.92
CA THR A 31 31.12 -37.75 -5.10
C THR A 31 31.00 -38.49 -6.44
N GLN A 32 29.82 -38.36 -7.08
CA GLN A 32 29.56 -38.96 -8.39
C GLN A 32 30.03 -38.06 -9.53
N GLN A 33 29.68 -36.75 -9.45
CA GLN A 33 30.01 -35.77 -10.51
C GLN A 33 31.37 -35.10 -10.31
N LYS A 34 32.03 -35.31 -9.14
CA LYS A 34 33.36 -34.72 -8.80
C LYS A 34 33.39 -33.19 -8.91
N ARG A 35 32.27 -32.52 -8.54
CA ARG A 35 32.15 -31.06 -8.52
C ARG A 35 31.71 -30.59 -7.15
N TYR A 36 32.09 -29.33 -6.82
CA TYR A 36 31.58 -28.68 -5.63
C TYR A 36 30.13 -28.19 -5.86
N ALA A 37 29.33 -28.26 -4.81
CA ALA A 37 27.98 -27.75 -4.74
C ALA A 37 27.78 -27.06 -3.38
N ALA A 38 26.80 -26.14 -3.30
CA ALA A 38 26.31 -25.68 -2.02
C ALA A 38 25.02 -26.43 -1.67
N ILE A 39 24.93 -26.91 -0.44
CA ILE A 39 23.78 -27.68 0.05
C ILE A 39 23.11 -26.85 1.16
N LYS A 40 21.84 -26.56 0.98
CA LYS A 40 21.00 -25.94 2.00
C LYS A 40 20.16 -27.01 2.67
N ILE A 41 20.40 -27.21 3.96
CA ILE A 41 19.72 -28.19 4.79
C ILE A 41 18.71 -27.47 5.65
N LEU A 42 17.42 -27.82 5.51
CA LEU A 42 16.31 -27.29 6.29
C LEU A 42 15.88 -28.34 7.31
N ARG A 43 15.93 -27.96 8.59
CA ARG A 43 15.47 -28.80 9.70
C ARG A 43 14.10 -28.34 10.15
N MET A 44 13.07 -29.11 9.88
CA MET A 44 11.69 -28.77 10.20
C MET A 44 11.03 -29.89 11.01
N ASN A 45 10.26 -29.50 12.01
CA ASN A 45 9.44 -30.44 12.75
C ASN A 45 8.08 -30.61 12.05
N LEU A 46 7.89 -31.74 11.37
CA LEU A 46 6.66 -32.07 10.64
C LEU A 46 5.42 -32.17 11.53
N GLN A 47 5.58 -32.35 12.85
CA GLN A 47 4.44 -32.37 13.76
C GLN A 47 3.83 -30.97 13.94
N THR A 48 4.65 -29.92 13.80
CA THR A 48 4.21 -28.52 13.89
C THR A 48 3.83 -27.94 12.54
N ASP A 49 4.29 -28.52 11.41
CA ASP A 49 3.99 -28.03 10.06
C ASP A 49 3.83 -29.21 9.07
N PRO A 50 2.68 -29.87 9.05
CA PRO A 50 2.44 -31.03 8.17
C PRO A 50 2.40 -30.67 6.68
N ASP A 51 2.15 -29.41 6.32
CA ASP A 51 2.09 -28.94 4.94
C ASP A 51 3.46 -28.55 4.34
N PHE A 52 4.51 -28.52 5.16
CA PHE A 52 5.86 -28.15 4.75
C PHE A 52 6.36 -28.97 3.54
N PRO A 53 6.25 -30.32 3.49
CA PRO A 53 6.72 -31.09 2.35
C PRO A 53 6.09 -30.68 1.04
N THR A 54 4.78 -30.41 1.04
CA THR A 54 4.04 -30.00 -0.15
C THR A 54 4.47 -28.62 -0.62
N ARG A 55 4.65 -27.67 0.30
CA ARG A 55 5.15 -26.32 -0.02
C ARG A 55 6.59 -26.37 -0.53
N PHE A 56 7.45 -27.12 0.13
CA PHE A 56 8.85 -27.30 -0.24
C PHE A 56 8.98 -27.85 -1.67
N ILE A 57 8.32 -28.97 -1.98
CA ILE A 57 8.39 -29.61 -3.31
C ILE A 57 7.89 -28.64 -4.39
N ARG A 58 6.72 -27.99 -4.17
CA ARG A 58 6.15 -27.04 -5.13
C ARG A 58 7.09 -25.87 -5.42
N GLN A 59 7.69 -25.31 -4.39
CA GLN A 59 8.58 -24.16 -4.55
C GLN A 59 9.92 -24.58 -5.14
N ALA A 60 10.49 -25.69 -4.69
CA ALA A 60 11.73 -26.23 -5.24
C ALA A 60 11.60 -26.54 -6.75
N GLN A 61 10.47 -27.09 -7.20
CA GLN A 61 10.20 -27.28 -8.63
C GLN A 61 10.20 -25.98 -9.44
N ARG A 62 9.60 -24.90 -8.90
CA ARG A 62 9.61 -23.57 -9.54
C ARG A 62 11.03 -23.00 -9.63
N LEU A 63 11.79 -23.10 -8.54
CA LEU A 63 13.17 -22.64 -8.49
C LEU A 63 14.08 -23.44 -9.42
N ALA A 64 13.90 -24.75 -9.48
CA ALA A 64 14.63 -25.61 -10.39
C ALA A 64 14.35 -25.35 -11.88
N ALA A 65 13.26 -24.66 -12.21
CA ALA A 65 12.94 -24.24 -13.57
C ALA A 65 13.63 -22.93 -14.00
N LEU A 66 14.13 -22.13 -13.07
CA LEU A 66 14.83 -20.89 -13.40
C LEU A 66 16.18 -21.17 -14.07
N ARG A 67 16.43 -20.48 -15.19
CA ARG A 67 17.68 -20.59 -15.98
C ARG A 67 18.15 -19.19 -16.33
N HIS A 68 19.05 -18.64 -15.54
CA HIS A 68 19.62 -17.31 -15.78
C HIS A 68 21.08 -17.28 -15.29
N PRO A 69 22.03 -16.65 -16.02
CA PRO A 69 23.45 -16.66 -15.65
C PRO A 69 23.75 -15.97 -14.30
N ASN A 70 22.83 -15.10 -13.82
CA ASN A 70 22.97 -14.37 -12.57
C ASN A 70 21.99 -14.86 -11.48
N ILE A 71 21.48 -16.09 -11.60
CA ILE A 71 20.71 -16.80 -10.57
C ILE A 71 21.37 -18.14 -10.32
N VAL A 72 21.64 -18.51 -9.05
CA VAL A 72 22.16 -19.84 -8.72
C VAL A 72 21.26 -20.92 -9.28
N HIS A 73 21.83 -21.89 -9.97
CA HIS A 73 21.05 -22.99 -10.51
C HIS A 73 20.84 -24.08 -9.45
N MET A 74 19.59 -24.55 -9.31
CA MET A 74 19.25 -25.69 -8.46
C MET A 74 19.41 -26.99 -9.25
N HIS A 75 20.24 -27.89 -8.72
CA HIS A 75 20.55 -29.18 -9.34
C HIS A 75 19.67 -30.34 -8.85
N ASP A 76 19.37 -30.31 -7.55
CA ASP A 76 18.59 -31.39 -6.90
C ASP A 76 17.89 -30.83 -5.64
N PHE A 77 16.83 -31.47 -5.22
CA PHE A 77 16.19 -31.22 -3.93
C PHE A 77 15.53 -32.52 -3.44
N ARG A 78 15.57 -32.74 -2.12
CA ARG A 78 15.03 -33.99 -1.52
C ARG A 78 14.49 -33.73 -0.13
N ILE A 79 13.62 -34.63 0.29
CA ILE A 79 13.18 -34.78 1.68
C ILE A 79 13.63 -36.18 2.11
N SER A 80 14.44 -36.25 3.16
CA SER A 80 15.01 -37.47 3.71
C SER A 80 14.71 -37.59 5.18
N GLN A 81 14.57 -38.78 5.70
CA GLN A 81 14.49 -39.04 7.15
C GLN A 81 15.90 -39.33 7.67
N SER A 82 16.34 -38.52 8.64
CA SER A 82 17.63 -38.77 9.30
C SER A 82 17.52 -40.00 10.18
N ALA A 83 18.34 -41.02 9.87
CA ALA A 83 18.42 -42.24 10.66
C ALA A 83 19.34 -42.13 11.91
N GLN A 84 19.91 -40.95 12.17
CA GLN A 84 20.95 -40.75 13.19
C GLN A 84 20.43 -40.17 14.53
N SER A 85 19.14 -39.91 14.67
CA SER A 85 18.50 -39.42 15.89
C SER A 85 17.56 -40.46 16.47
N GLU A 86 17.47 -40.58 17.81
CA GLU A 86 16.49 -41.44 18.50
C GLU A 86 15.02 -41.09 18.16
N THR A 87 14.79 -39.90 17.64
CA THR A 87 13.52 -39.47 17.01
C THR A 87 13.79 -39.20 15.53
N PRO A 88 13.02 -39.80 14.59
CA PRO A 88 13.23 -39.59 13.14
C PRO A 88 12.96 -38.11 12.78
N GLU A 89 14.04 -37.36 12.57
CA GLU A 89 13.99 -35.98 12.14
C GLU A 89 13.89 -35.94 10.61
N THR A 90 12.90 -35.26 10.08
CA THR A 90 12.77 -35.06 8.63
C THR A 90 13.64 -33.89 8.22
N VAL A 91 14.58 -34.16 7.30
CA VAL A 91 15.51 -33.19 6.75
C VAL A 91 15.15 -32.96 5.29
N ALA A 92 14.84 -31.70 4.93
CA ALA A 92 14.73 -31.29 3.54
C ALA A 92 16.03 -30.60 3.12
N TYR A 93 16.52 -30.89 1.90
CA TYR A 93 17.70 -30.19 1.40
C TYR A 93 17.59 -29.85 -0.08
N MET A 94 18.31 -28.77 -0.46
CA MET A 94 18.45 -28.29 -1.83
C MET A 94 19.93 -28.24 -2.19
N VAL A 95 20.26 -28.68 -3.40
CA VAL A 95 21.61 -28.64 -3.97
C VAL A 95 21.66 -27.59 -5.06
N ILE A 96 22.51 -26.60 -4.86
CA ILE A 96 22.65 -25.44 -5.75
C ILE A 96 24.11 -25.27 -6.18
N ASP A 97 24.37 -24.41 -7.15
CA ASP A 97 25.74 -24.07 -7.54
C ASP A 97 26.53 -23.54 -6.34
N TYR A 98 27.78 -24.01 -6.23
CA TYR A 98 28.76 -23.38 -5.34
C TYR A 98 29.42 -22.20 -6.06
N VAL A 99 29.25 -20.98 -5.54
CA VAL A 99 29.86 -19.77 -6.07
C VAL A 99 31.09 -19.44 -5.25
N GLU A 100 32.26 -19.36 -5.92
CA GLU A 100 33.51 -19.01 -5.25
C GLU A 100 33.68 -17.49 -5.20
N GLY A 101 33.54 -16.90 -4.00
CA GLY A 101 33.63 -15.46 -3.83
C GLY A 101 33.24 -15.00 -2.45
N GLN A 102 32.78 -13.77 -2.36
CA GLN A 102 32.25 -13.15 -1.16
C GLN A 102 30.81 -12.73 -1.40
N THR A 103 30.06 -12.43 -0.36
CA THR A 103 28.73 -11.82 -0.49
C THR A 103 28.86 -10.30 -0.70
N LEU A 104 27.79 -9.67 -1.23
CA LEU A 104 27.72 -8.21 -1.26
C LEU A 104 27.73 -7.62 0.15
N ALA A 105 27.24 -8.37 1.16
CA ALA A 105 27.32 -7.95 2.57
C ALA A 105 28.77 -7.81 3.03
N ASP A 106 29.63 -8.80 2.75
CA ASP A 106 31.06 -8.75 3.06
C ASP A 106 31.75 -7.58 2.35
N TYR A 107 31.33 -7.30 1.10
CA TYR A 107 31.85 -6.16 0.34
C TYR A 107 31.44 -4.83 0.99
N ILE A 108 30.18 -4.65 1.35
CA ILE A 108 29.67 -3.44 2.01
C ILE A 108 30.38 -3.22 3.36
N GLU A 109 30.56 -4.29 4.15
CA GLU A 109 31.26 -4.24 5.45
C GLU A 109 32.71 -3.77 5.31
N SER A 110 33.39 -4.25 4.28
CA SER A 110 34.82 -3.87 4.02
C SER A 110 35.00 -2.53 3.30
N THR A 111 33.92 -1.95 2.76
CA THR A 111 33.98 -0.72 1.95
C THR A 111 33.05 0.37 2.47
N SER A 112 31.76 0.35 2.12
CA SER A 112 30.83 1.44 2.38
C SER A 112 30.65 1.75 3.87
N ARG A 113 30.60 0.74 4.74
CA ARG A 113 30.54 0.91 6.20
C ARG A 113 31.81 1.49 6.80
N GLN A 114 32.93 1.42 6.07
CA GLN A 114 34.19 2.06 6.42
C GLN A 114 34.39 3.43 5.77
N GLY A 115 33.34 4.00 5.15
CA GLY A 115 33.41 5.28 4.45
C GLY A 115 34.15 5.23 3.10
N LYS A 116 34.44 4.02 2.58
CA LYS A 116 35.05 3.82 1.25
C LYS A 116 33.98 3.52 0.24
N PHE A 117 33.27 4.55 -0.21
CA PHE A 117 32.14 4.37 -1.11
C PHE A 117 32.59 3.95 -2.53
N PRO A 118 31.96 2.89 -3.11
CA PRO A 118 32.16 2.53 -4.51
C PRO A 118 31.72 3.66 -5.42
N ARG A 119 32.36 3.78 -6.59
CA ARG A 119 31.93 4.75 -7.59
C ARG A 119 30.54 4.39 -8.12
N ALA A 120 29.69 5.40 -8.37
CA ALA A 120 28.34 5.18 -8.88
C ALA A 120 28.31 4.31 -10.15
N ALA A 121 29.28 4.48 -11.05
CA ALA A 121 29.41 3.66 -12.26
C ALA A 121 29.69 2.16 -11.95
N GLU A 122 30.38 1.86 -10.87
CA GLU A 122 30.65 0.47 -10.44
C GLU A 122 29.38 -0.15 -9.87
N ILE A 123 28.62 0.61 -9.08
CA ILE A 123 27.31 0.17 -8.56
C ILE A 123 26.32 -0.07 -9.71
N VAL A 124 26.23 0.82 -10.69
CA VAL A 124 25.36 0.61 -11.86
C VAL A 124 25.78 -0.64 -12.65
N ARG A 125 27.08 -0.89 -12.85
CA ARG A 125 27.55 -2.14 -13.51
C ARG A 125 27.20 -3.39 -12.73
N LEU A 126 27.24 -3.34 -11.40
CA LEU A 126 26.80 -4.43 -10.52
C LEU A 126 25.29 -4.69 -10.67
N LEU A 127 24.48 -3.63 -10.76
CA LEU A 127 23.03 -3.73 -10.80
C LEU A 127 22.47 -4.15 -12.15
N ILE A 128 23.17 -3.92 -13.24
CA ILE A 128 22.73 -4.35 -14.60
C ILE A 128 22.37 -5.84 -14.63
N PRO A 129 23.27 -6.79 -14.32
CA PRO A 129 22.93 -8.21 -14.31
C PRO A 129 21.93 -8.62 -13.22
N ILE A 130 21.94 -7.94 -12.06
CA ILE A 130 20.95 -8.15 -10.99
C ILE A 130 19.55 -7.81 -11.48
N SER A 131 19.38 -6.65 -12.14
CA SER A 131 18.07 -6.22 -12.63
C SER A 131 17.50 -7.17 -13.68
N LEU A 132 18.32 -7.65 -14.59
CA LEU A 132 17.90 -8.63 -15.60
C LEU A 132 17.48 -9.96 -14.95
N ALA A 133 18.20 -10.40 -13.91
CA ALA A 133 17.89 -11.63 -13.18
C ALA A 133 16.56 -11.50 -12.41
N ILE A 134 16.34 -10.38 -11.73
CA ILE A 134 15.10 -10.10 -11.01
C ILE A 134 13.91 -10.03 -11.98
N ASP A 135 14.03 -9.24 -13.06
CA ASP A 135 12.96 -9.08 -14.04
C ASP A 135 12.64 -10.40 -14.75
N TYR A 136 13.66 -11.26 -15.03
CA TYR A 136 13.46 -12.60 -15.55
C TYR A 136 12.67 -13.47 -14.58
N ALA A 137 13.04 -13.51 -13.30
CA ALA A 137 12.33 -14.31 -12.30
C ALA A 137 10.87 -13.83 -12.12
N HIS A 138 10.64 -12.51 -12.07
CA HIS A 138 9.30 -11.92 -11.99
C HIS A 138 8.44 -12.29 -13.21
N GLN A 139 9.02 -12.36 -14.41
CA GLN A 139 8.32 -12.81 -15.61
C GLN A 139 7.90 -14.29 -15.54
N GLN A 140 8.62 -15.11 -14.76
CA GLN A 140 8.26 -16.50 -14.48
C GLN A 140 7.30 -16.65 -13.28
N GLY A 141 6.85 -15.53 -12.69
CA GLY A 141 5.99 -15.52 -11.49
C GLY A 141 6.71 -15.94 -10.22
N VAL A 142 8.04 -15.80 -10.18
CA VAL A 142 8.88 -16.11 -9.01
C VAL A 142 9.43 -14.81 -8.45
N PHE A 143 9.05 -14.47 -7.21
CA PHE A 143 9.58 -13.32 -6.47
C PHE A 143 10.69 -13.78 -5.54
N HIS A 144 11.67 -12.90 -5.27
CA HIS A 144 12.79 -13.24 -4.38
C HIS A 144 12.30 -13.34 -2.93
N GLY A 145 11.68 -12.28 -2.42
CA GLY A 145 11.03 -12.24 -1.11
C GLY A 145 11.97 -12.25 0.10
N ASP A 146 13.30 -12.24 -0.10
CA ASP A 146 14.34 -12.04 0.93
C ASP A 146 15.59 -11.43 0.28
N LEU A 147 15.40 -10.41 -0.56
CA LEU A 147 16.50 -9.76 -1.26
C LEU A 147 17.31 -8.90 -0.26
N LYS A 148 18.57 -9.28 -0.05
CA LYS A 148 19.51 -8.61 0.86
C LYS A 148 20.94 -8.82 0.40
N PRO A 149 21.92 -8.04 0.86
CA PRO A 149 23.31 -8.17 0.43
C PRO A 149 23.92 -9.56 0.66
N GLY A 150 23.49 -10.28 1.72
CA GLY A 150 23.96 -11.65 1.99
C GLY A 150 23.50 -12.69 0.96
N ASN A 151 22.44 -12.39 0.18
CA ASN A 151 21.90 -13.25 -0.87
C ASN A 151 22.37 -12.86 -2.28
N ILE A 152 23.29 -11.89 -2.40
CA ILE A 152 23.97 -11.50 -3.63
C ILE A 152 25.42 -11.95 -3.54
N LEU A 153 25.76 -13.01 -4.25
CA LEU A 153 27.10 -13.58 -4.27
C LEU A 153 27.93 -12.88 -5.35
N LEU A 154 29.16 -12.56 -5.07
CA LEU A 154 30.10 -11.91 -5.99
C LEU A 154 31.14 -12.91 -6.43
N ASP A 155 30.93 -13.55 -7.57
CA ASP A 155 31.85 -14.52 -8.16
C ASP A 155 33.13 -13.85 -8.62
N LYS A 156 34.26 -14.37 -8.14
CA LYS A 156 35.60 -13.87 -8.47
C LYS A 156 36.15 -14.36 -9.80
N SER A 157 35.48 -15.29 -10.47
CA SER A 157 35.96 -15.90 -11.72
C SER A 157 36.04 -14.93 -12.89
N ASN A 158 35.29 -13.81 -12.86
CA ASN A 158 35.25 -12.82 -13.95
C ASN A 158 35.25 -11.37 -13.46
N THR A 159 36.39 -10.92 -12.93
CA THR A 159 36.57 -9.53 -12.44
C THR A 159 36.96 -8.52 -13.52
N SER A 160 37.17 -8.97 -14.76
CA SER A 160 37.60 -8.09 -15.87
C SER A 160 36.50 -7.10 -16.29
N VAL A 161 35.23 -7.47 -16.15
CA VAL A 161 34.07 -6.66 -16.52
C VAL A 161 33.54 -5.87 -15.31
N ASN A 162 33.52 -6.50 -14.15
CA ASN A 162 33.10 -5.86 -12.89
C ASN A 162 34.16 -6.07 -11.81
N PRO A 163 34.83 -5.00 -11.32
CA PRO A 163 35.84 -5.08 -10.29
C PRO A 163 35.32 -5.69 -8.96
N MET A 164 34.03 -5.60 -8.68
CA MET A 164 33.37 -6.19 -7.50
C MET A 164 33.18 -7.71 -7.62
N GLY A 165 33.30 -8.29 -8.82
CA GLY A 165 32.92 -9.66 -9.16
C GLY A 165 31.58 -9.72 -9.93
N GLN A 166 31.29 -10.88 -10.51
CA GLN A 166 30.01 -11.09 -11.19
C GLN A 166 28.92 -11.38 -10.15
N PRO A 167 27.83 -10.60 -10.08
CA PRO A 167 26.78 -10.85 -9.10
C PRO A 167 25.91 -12.05 -9.52
N ILE A 168 25.62 -12.91 -8.55
CA ILE A 168 24.76 -14.08 -8.70
C ILE A 168 23.77 -14.06 -7.54
N LEU A 169 22.47 -14.09 -7.84
CA LEU A 169 21.41 -14.10 -6.85
C LEU A 169 21.18 -15.50 -6.32
N SER A 170 21.09 -15.64 -5.00
CA SER A 170 20.74 -16.89 -4.30
C SER A 170 19.45 -16.72 -3.50
N ASP A 171 18.87 -17.82 -3.03
CA ASP A 171 17.78 -17.85 -2.05
C ASP A 171 16.42 -17.32 -2.51
N PHE A 172 16.17 -17.34 -3.82
CA PHE A 172 14.84 -17.04 -4.34
C PHE A 172 13.76 -17.87 -3.64
N GLY A 173 12.68 -17.20 -3.22
CA GLY A 173 11.46 -17.83 -2.69
C GLY A 173 11.66 -18.66 -1.41
N MET A 174 12.79 -18.55 -0.72
CA MET A 174 13.04 -19.25 0.54
C MET A 174 12.03 -18.89 1.62
N THR A 175 11.62 -17.62 1.70
CA THR A 175 10.57 -17.17 2.62
C THR A 175 9.24 -17.88 2.39
N GLN A 176 8.88 -18.22 1.16
CA GLN A 176 7.65 -18.94 0.84
C GLN A 176 7.70 -20.41 1.28
N ILE A 177 8.91 -21.00 1.34
CA ILE A 177 9.13 -22.34 1.88
C ILE A 177 9.03 -22.32 3.41
N LEU A 178 9.68 -21.33 4.04
CA LEU A 178 9.84 -21.24 5.49
C LEU A 178 8.63 -20.61 6.21
N ARG A 179 7.77 -19.87 5.51
CA ARG A 179 6.53 -19.30 6.09
C ARG A 179 5.61 -20.42 6.55
N SER A 180 5.53 -20.59 7.87
CA SER A 180 4.46 -21.36 8.50
C SER A 180 3.15 -20.58 8.39
N PRO A 181 2.00 -21.22 8.23
CA PRO A 181 0.68 -20.60 8.39
C PRO A 181 0.50 -19.88 9.74
N TYR A 182 1.36 -20.19 10.69
CA TYR A 182 1.35 -19.66 12.07
C TYR A 182 2.32 -18.49 12.30
N GLY A 183 2.84 -17.85 11.24
CA GLY A 183 3.61 -16.61 11.30
C GLY A 183 5.03 -16.78 11.83
N SER A 184 5.99 -16.96 10.93
CA SER A 184 7.41 -16.70 11.25
C SER A 184 7.71 -15.23 10.92
N ALA A 185 8.39 -14.53 11.82
CA ALA A 185 8.94 -13.21 11.53
C ALA A 185 9.85 -13.27 10.29
N PRO A 186 9.94 -12.20 9.48
CA PRO A 186 10.87 -12.16 8.36
C PRO A 186 12.29 -12.45 8.83
N SER A 187 13.05 -13.20 8.05
CA SER A 187 14.42 -13.63 8.38
C SER A 187 15.41 -12.48 8.56
N SER A 188 15.05 -11.27 8.07
CA SER A 188 15.78 -10.02 8.28
C SER A 188 14.80 -8.86 8.24
N SER A 189 14.68 -8.10 9.33
CA SER A 189 13.85 -6.89 9.38
C SER A 189 14.40 -5.72 8.58
N PHE A 190 15.72 -5.71 8.28
CA PHE A 190 16.41 -4.54 7.71
C PHE A 190 16.14 -4.26 6.22
N TYR A 191 15.69 -5.25 5.45
CA TYR A 191 15.44 -5.13 4.00
C TYR A 191 14.00 -5.44 3.63
N THR A 192 13.15 -5.61 4.62
CA THR A 192 11.73 -5.94 4.47
C THR A 192 10.95 -4.76 3.89
N SER A 193 10.13 -5.00 2.88
CA SER A 193 9.26 -3.96 2.32
C SER A 193 8.13 -3.58 3.28
N PRO A 194 7.54 -2.37 3.15
CA PRO A 194 6.40 -1.96 3.96
C PRO A 194 5.22 -2.94 3.93
N GLU A 195 4.91 -3.48 2.76
CA GLU A 195 3.85 -4.47 2.58
C GLU A 195 4.17 -5.81 3.25
N GLU A 196 5.43 -6.26 3.18
CA GLU A 196 5.86 -7.48 3.89
C GLU A 196 5.88 -7.29 5.40
N ALA A 197 6.30 -6.11 5.87
CA ALA A 197 6.25 -5.73 7.29
C ALA A 197 4.80 -5.70 7.82
N GLN A 198 3.83 -5.42 6.96
CA GLN A 198 2.40 -5.51 7.23
C GLN A 198 1.83 -6.93 7.14
N GLY A 199 2.67 -7.92 6.79
CA GLY A 199 2.26 -9.32 6.66
C GLY A 199 1.76 -9.74 5.27
N TYR A 200 1.76 -8.83 4.29
CA TYR A 200 1.41 -9.18 2.92
C TYR A 200 2.46 -10.09 2.28
N PRO A 201 2.08 -10.94 1.32
CA PRO A 201 3.05 -11.72 0.57
C PRO A 201 3.95 -10.82 -0.27
N SER A 202 5.22 -11.21 -0.41
CA SER A 202 6.17 -10.54 -1.30
C SER A 202 5.66 -10.53 -2.74
N ASN A 203 5.92 -9.46 -3.44
CA ASN A 203 5.61 -9.28 -4.85
C ASN A 203 6.79 -8.63 -5.60
N ASP A 204 6.61 -8.31 -6.88
CA ASP A 204 7.62 -7.65 -7.70
C ASP A 204 8.08 -6.31 -7.10
N ARG A 205 7.15 -5.53 -6.55
CA ARG A 205 7.45 -4.22 -5.94
C ARG A 205 8.17 -4.34 -4.59
N SER A 206 7.96 -5.44 -3.87
CA SER A 206 8.67 -5.73 -2.62
C SER A 206 10.16 -5.95 -2.87
N ASP A 207 10.53 -6.74 -3.88
CA ASP A 207 11.92 -6.94 -4.27
C ASP A 207 12.60 -5.63 -4.71
N LEU A 208 11.85 -4.72 -5.39
CA LEU A 208 12.38 -3.40 -5.79
C LEU A 208 12.62 -2.48 -4.60
N TYR A 209 11.80 -2.57 -3.55
CA TYR A 209 12.04 -1.85 -2.31
C TYR A 209 13.32 -2.35 -1.62
N SER A 210 13.46 -3.67 -1.47
CA SER A 210 14.66 -4.29 -0.88
C SER A 210 15.92 -3.92 -1.67
N LEU A 211 15.83 -3.86 -3.00
CA LEU A 211 16.92 -3.37 -3.85
C LEU A 211 17.22 -1.88 -3.59
N GLY A 212 16.20 -1.07 -3.31
CA GLY A 212 16.33 0.32 -2.86
C GLY A 212 17.08 0.45 -1.54
N VAL A 213 16.81 -0.42 -0.57
CA VAL A 213 17.54 -0.47 0.72
C VAL A 213 19.01 -0.84 0.49
N ILE A 214 19.28 -1.83 -0.35
CA ILE A 214 20.66 -2.22 -0.73
C ILE A 214 21.40 -1.05 -1.37
N LEU A 215 20.75 -0.31 -2.28
CA LEU A 215 21.32 0.89 -2.89
C LEU A 215 21.63 1.98 -1.88
N TYR A 216 20.71 2.24 -0.96
CA TYR A 216 20.90 3.20 0.11
C TYR A 216 22.17 2.84 0.91
N GLU A 217 22.30 1.58 1.35
CA GLU A 217 23.43 1.11 2.13
C GLU A 217 24.76 1.16 1.33
N LEU A 218 24.75 0.79 0.04
CA LEU A 218 25.93 0.89 -0.83
C LEU A 218 26.45 2.32 -0.95
N PHE A 219 25.56 3.31 -1.03
CA PHE A 219 25.94 4.70 -1.21
C PHE A 219 26.22 5.45 0.09
N THR A 220 25.70 4.99 1.22
CA THR A 220 25.78 5.70 2.51
C THR A 220 26.57 4.95 3.59
N GLY A 221 26.74 3.63 3.44
CA GLY A 221 27.37 2.77 4.45
C GLY A 221 26.49 2.47 5.66
N VAL A 222 25.25 2.98 5.69
CA VAL A 222 24.29 2.75 6.77
C VAL A 222 22.95 2.29 6.21
N LEU A 223 22.15 1.67 7.04
CA LEU A 223 20.76 1.29 6.68
C LEU A 223 19.84 2.50 6.74
N PRO A 224 18.81 2.59 5.87
CA PRO A 224 17.84 3.69 5.93
C PRO A 224 16.97 3.64 7.18
N PHE A 225 16.79 2.45 7.75
CA PHE A 225 15.98 2.18 8.93
C PHE A 225 16.68 1.18 9.83
N GLN A 226 16.79 1.51 11.11
CA GLN A 226 17.39 0.66 12.13
C GLN A 226 16.83 1.05 13.50
N GLY A 227 15.92 0.24 14.02
CA GLY A 227 15.32 0.39 15.34
C GLY A 227 16.09 -0.35 16.41
N ASP A 228 15.68 -0.15 17.68
CA ASP A 228 16.28 -0.81 18.84
C ASP A 228 15.98 -2.32 18.86
N ASP A 229 14.90 -2.72 18.19
CA ASP A 229 14.51 -4.13 18.03
C ASP A 229 13.95 -4.39 16.60
N PRO A 230 13.74 -5.67 16.23
CA PRO A 230 13.19 -6.01 14.92
C PRO A 230 11.80 -5.42 14.64
N ALA A 231 10.94 -5.30 15.66
CA ALA A 231 9.58 -4.76 15.49
C ALA A 231 9.64 -3.25 15.25
N ASP A 232 10.53 -2.51 15.93
CA ASP A 232 10.76 -1.11 15.68
C ASP A 232 11.34 -0.86 14.28
N THR A 233 12.30 -1.68 13.85
CA THR A 233 12.83 -1.63 12.47
C THR A 233 11.71 -1.83 11.43
N LEU A 234 10.81 -2.81 11.63
CA LEU A 234 9.66 -3.03 10.74
C LEU A 234 8.70 -1.83 10.74
N LYS A 235 8.46 -1.19 11.90
CA LYS A 235 7.68 0.06 11.97
C LYS A 235 8.32 1.18 11.15
N GLN A 236 9.63 1.33 11.23
CA GLN A 236 10.33 2.34 10.43
C GLN A 236 10.22 2.06 8.94
N HIS A 237 10.32 0.80 8.50
CA HIS A 237 10.04 0.41 7.11
C HIS A 237 8.62 0.76 6.68
N MET A 238 7.64 0.58 7.54
CA MET A 238 6.24 0.90 7.25
C MET A 238 5.99 2.41 7.18
N TYR A 239 6.59 3.19 8.09
CA TYR A 239 6.10 4.55 8.35
C TYR A 239 7.16 5.64 8.30
N ALA A 240 8.42 5.36 8.64
CA ALA A 240 9.44 6.40 8.71
C ALA A 240 9.94 6.81 7.32
N THR A 241 10.22 8.10 7.17
CA THR A 241 10.92 8.62 5.99
C THR A 241 12.42 8.36 6.15
N PRO A 242 13.10 7.79 5.13
CA PRO A 242 14.54 7.58 5.24
C PRO A 242 15.28 8.92 5.24
N THR A 243 16.37 9.02 6.00
CA THR A 243 17.28 10.16 5.93
C THR A 243 17.79 10.32 4.49
N SER A 244 17.86 11.56 4.01
CA SER A 244 18.37 11.79 2.65
C SER A 244 19.79 11.27 2.49
N PRO A 245 20.10 10.41 1.52
CA PRO A 245 21.43 9.90 1.27
C PRO A 245 22.51 10.98 1.14
N THR A 246 22.17 12.17 0.64
CA THR A 246 23.08 13.32 0.51
C THR A 246 23.49 13.93 1.85
N LEU A 247 22.71 13.74 2.92
CA LEU A 247 23.10 14.19 4.26
C LEU A 247 24.20 13.32 4.85
N ILE A 248 24.27 12.05 4.44
CA ILE A 248 25.26 11.08 4.92
C ILE A 248 26.49 11.07 4.01
N ASN A 249 26.26 11.08 2.70
CA ASN A 249 27.28 11.16 1.67
C ASN A 249 27.07 12.39 0.77
N PRO A 250 27.64 13.57 1.13
CA PRO A 250 27.46 14.80 0.36
C PRO A 250 28.02 14.75 -1.06
N ALA A 251 28.87 13.77 -1.38
CA ALA A 251 29.39 13.57 -2.74
C ALA A 251 28.38 12.89 -3.69
N LEU A 252 27.24 12.44 -3.16
CA LEU A 252 26.21 11.77 -3.97
C LEU A 252 25.43 12.79 -4.81
N LEU A 253 25.27 12.48 -6.11
CA LEU A 253 24.51 13.33 -7.02
C LEU A 253 23.02 13.37 -6.62
N PRO A 254 22.35 14.54 -6.64
CA PRO A 254 20.92 14.65 -6.29
C PRO A 254 20.01 13.70 -7.09
N GLY A 255 20.31 13.48 -8.37
CA GLY A 255 19.57 12.53 -9.20
C GLY A 255 19.62 11.07 -8.70
N LEU A 256 20.75 10.64 -8.13
CA LEU A 256 20.87 9.31 -7.51
C LEU A 256 20.06 9.23 -6.21
N THR A 257 20.12 10.29 -5.41
CA THR A 257 19.32 10.40 -4.19
C THR A 257 17.81 10.27 -4.47
N ALA A 258 17.30 10.99 -5.48
CA ALA A 258 15.90 10.92 -5.88
C ALA A 258 15.48 9.50 -6.29
N ILE A 259 16.35 8.77 -7.02
CA ILE A 259 16.07 7.40 -7.45
C ILE A 259 16.04 6.44 -6.25
N ILE A 260 16.99 6.57 -5.32
CA ILE A 260 17.03 5.77 -4.09
C ILE A 260 15.76 6.01 -3.26
N LEU A 261 15.40 7.26 -3.01
CA LEU A 261 14.21 7.61 -2.25
C LEU A 261 12.91 7.14 -2.92
N ARG A 262 12.84 7.22 -4.26
CA ARG A 262 11.71 6.66 -5.02
C ARG A 262 11.59 5.14 -4.85
N SER A 263 12.70 4.42 -4.84
CA SER A 263 12.69 2.96 -4.61
C SER A 263 12.20 2.62 -3.20
N LEU A 264 12.45 3.51 -2.23
CA LEU A 264 12.01 3.39 -0.84
C LEU A 264 10.61 3.97 -0.57
N SER A 265 9.85 4.34 -1.61
CA SER A 265 8.47 4.80 -1.47
C SER A 265 7.63 3.75 -0.75
N LYS A 266 6.82 4.19 0.22
CA LYS A 266 5.96 3.29 1.00
C LYS A 266 4.87 2.68 0.11
N ASP A 267 4.30 3.49 -0.79
CA ASP A 267 3.38 3.02 -1.83
C ASP A 267 4.14 2.21 -2.90
N PRO A 268 3.83 0.92 -3.10
CA PRO A 268 4.44 0.11 -4.15
C PRO A 268 4.23 0.66 -5.57
N ALA A 269 3.11 1.37 -5.83
CA ALA A 269 2.81 1.93 -7.14
C ALA A 269 3.70 3.15 -7.48
N ALA A 270 4.19 3.86 -6.48
CA ALA A 270 5.10 5.00 -6.66
C ALA A 270 6.53 4.57 -7.02
N ARG A 271 6.90 3.31 -6.75
CA ARG A 271 8.23 2.75 -7.07
C ARG A 271 8.43 2.60 -8.57
N PHE A 272 9.56 2.07 -8.98
CA PHE A 272 9.82 1.73 -10.37
C PHE A 272 8.95 0.56 -10.85
N PRO A 273 8.56 0.50 -12.14
CA PRO A 273 7.72 -0.59 -12.66
C PRO A 273 8.45 -1.95 -12.70
N ASN A 274 9.79 -1.95 -12.84
CA ASN A 274 10.65 -3.13 -12.82
C ASN A 274 12.09 -2.74 -12.43
N ALA A 275 12.96 -3.73 -12.18
CA ALA A 275 14.33 -3.48 -11.76
C ALA A 275 15.17 -2.84 -12.87
N SER A 276 14.96 -3.22 -14.13
CA SER A 276 15.67 -2.63 -15.27
C SER A 276 15.36 -1.14 -15.44
N SER A 277 14.12 -0.69 -15.23
CA SER A 277 13.77 0.73 -15.31
C SER A 277 14.45 1.57 -14.21
N MET A 278 14.61 1.01 -13.00
CA MET A 278 15.40 1.66 -11.94
C MET A 278 16.88 1.79 -12.34
N VAL A 279 17.49 0.73 -12.90
CA VAL A 279 18.90 0.75 -13.32
C VAL A 279 19.11 1.72 -14.51
N VAL A 280 18.15 1.80 -15.44
CA VAL A 280 18.19 2.81 -16.52
C VAL A 280 18.15 4.22 -15.95
N ALA A 281 17.33 4.49 -14.94
CA ALA A 281 17.29 5.79 -14.28
C ALA A 281 18.63 6.12 -13.59
N LEU A 282 19.21 5.17 -12.84
CA LEU A 282 20.53 5.34 -12.21
C LEU A 282 21.64 5.64 -13.24
N ALA A 283 21.68 4.89 -14.33
CA ALA A 283 22.68 5.09 -15.39
C ALA A 283 22.53 6.47 -16.06
N ARG A 284 21.30 6.92 -16.32
CA ARG A 284 21.02 8.26 -16.83
C ARG A 284 21.48 9.36 -15.88
N ALA A 285 21.25 9.21 -14.58
CA ALA A 285 21.66 10.20 -13.57
C ALA A 285 23.18 10.44 -13.54
N ILE A 286 24.00 9.48 -14.03
CA ILE A 286 25.46 9.58 -14.10
C ILE A 286 25.99 9.65 -15.56
N ASN A 287 25.10 9.87 -16.54
CA ASN A 287 25.42 9.88 -17.97
C ASN A 287 26.14 8.61 -18.47
N MET A 288 25.80 7.45 -17.93
CA MET A 288 26.37 6.16 -18.31
C MET A 288 25.49 5.46 -19.35
N PRO A 289 26.07 4.94 -20.47
CA PRO A 289 25.30 4.15 -21.43
C PRO A 289 24.84 2.82 -20.80
N VAL A 290 23.65 2.39 -21.17
CA VAL A 290 23.04 1.13 -20.71
C VAL A 290 23.02 0.13 -21.86
N PRO A 291 23.28 -1.17 -21.60
CA PRO A 291 23.11 -2.20 -22.62
C PRO A 291 21.66 -2.22 -23.16
N GLU A 292 21.52 -2.47 -24.47
CA GLU A 292 20.23 -2.49 -25.17
C GLU A 292 19.24 -3.46 -24.50
N GLN A 293 19.71 -4.60 -24.00
CA GLN A 293 18.92 -5.62 -23.29
C GLN A 293 18.21 -5.04 -22.06
N VAL A 294 18.89 -4.19 -21.27
CA VAL A 294 18.31 -3.53 -20.09
C VAL A 294 17.28 -2.49 -20.50
N SER A 295 17.57 -1.75 -21.58
CA SER A 295 16.62 -0.75 -22.11
C SER A 295 15.34 -1.40 -22.63
N ILE A 296 15.44 -2.56 -23.31
CA ILE A 296 14.30 -3.36 -23.76
C ILE A 296 13.51 -3.90 -22.56
N ALA A 297 14.20 -4.49 -21.58
CA ALA A 297 13.56 -5.02 -20.38
C ALA A 297 12.81 -3.92 -19.60
N ALA A 298 13.36 -2.72 -19.52
CA ALA A 298 12.72 -1.56 -18.88
C ALA A 298 11.38 -1.17 -19.51
N THR A 299 11.21 -1.37 -20.84
CA THR A 299 10.00 -0.98 -21.58
C THR A 299 8.97 -2.10 -21.73
N THR A 300 9.34 -3.35 -21.50
CA THR A 300 8.48 -4.53 -21.77
C THR A 300 7.25 -4.60 -20.83
N VAL A 301 7.29 -3.97 -19.67
CA VAL A 301 6.18 -3.96 -18.69
C VAL A 301 5.07 -2.99 -19.11
N ASP A 302 5.40 -1.85 -19.72
CA ASP A 302 4.39 -0.88 -20.15
C ASP A 302 3.44 -1.44 -21.21
N ALA A 303 3.95 -2.29 -22.10
CA ALA A 303 3.15 -2.93 -23.14
C ALA A 303 2.15 -3.96 -22.62
N ARG A 304 2.47 -4.67 -21.52
CA ARG A 304 1.56 -5.66 -20.89
C ARG A 304 0.46 -4.99 -20.08
N ASN A 305 0.74 -3.92 -19.37
CA ASN A 305 -0.27 -3.14 -18.65
C ASN A 305 -1.28 -2.50 -19.62
N MET A 306 -0.85 -2.06 -20.81
CA MET A 306 -1.78 -1.58 -21.83
C MET A 306 -2.67 -2.67 -22.44
N GLN A 307 -2.16 -3.91 -22.60
CA GLN A 307 -2.96 -5.02 -23.12
C GLN A 307 -4.03 -5.51 -22.13
N THR A 308 -3.79 -5.40 -20.82
CA THR A 308 -4.76 -5.79 -19.78
C THR A 308 -5.96 -4.82 -19.72
N PHE A 309 -5.75 -3.54 -20.11
CA PHE A 309 -6.84 -2.55 -20.21
C PHE A 309 -7.63 -2.60 -21.51
N LEU A 310 -7.17 -3.33 -22.54
CA LEU A 310 -7.78 -3.41 -23.87
C LEU A 310 -8.45 -4.78 -24.16
N SER A 311 -8.44 -5.72 -23.24
CA SER A 311 -9.12 -7.01 -23.43
C SER A 311 -10.60 -6.89 -23.09
N PRO A 312 -11.53 -7.19 -24.03
CA PRO A 312 -12.95 -7.23 -23.73
C PRO A 312 -13.25 -8.37 -22.75
N LEU A 313 -14.14 -8.09 -21.79
CA LEU A 313 -14.66 -9.06 -20.82
C LEU A 313 -15.12 -10.34 -21.55
N PRO A 314 -14.72 -11.54 -21.11
CA PRO A 314 -15.21 -12.77 -21.71
C PRO A 314 -16.71 -12.93 -21.44
N ALA A 315 -17.46 -13.05 -22.53
CA ALA A 315 -18.88 -13.38 -22.50
C ALA A 315 -19.10 -14.70 -21.76
N SER A 316 -19.99 -14.68 -20.78
CA SER A 316 -20.45 -15.85 -20.03
C SER A 316 -20.93 -16.97 -20.95
N ARG A 317 -20.20 -18.06 -20.99
CA ARG A 317 -20.66 -19.32 -21.61
C ARG A 317 -21.23 -20.24 -20.55
N THR A 318 -22.49 -20.54 -20.67
CA THR A 318 -23.19 -21.63 -20.00
C THR A 318 -22.54 -22.99 -20.30
N PRO A 319 -22.37 -23.89 -19.33
CA PRO A 319 -21.78 -25.19 -19.57
C PRO A 319 -22.82 -26.14 -20.24
N GLY A 320 -22.55 -26.49 -21.47
CA GLY A 320 -23.20 -27.63 -22.12
C GLY A 320 -22.46 -28.93 -21.80
N VAL A 321 -23.18 -29.89 -21.30
CA VAL A 321 -22.76 -31.26 -20.98
C VAL A 321 -22.46 -32.05 -22.25
N THR A 322 -21.24 -32.59 -22.40
CA THR A 322 -21.01 -33.87 -23.12
C THR A 322 -19.61 -34.40 -22.77
N SER A 323 -19.59 -35.56 -22.13
CA SER A 323 -18.45 -36.47 -22.07
C SER A 323 -18.22 -37.17 -23.41
N PRO A 324 -16.98 -37.70 -23.69
CA PRO A 324 -16.74 -39.10 -23.35
C PRO A 324 -15.30 -39.40 -22.86
N PHE A 325 -15.21 -40.32 -21.92
CA PHE A 325 -14.00 -41.04 -21.51
C PHE A 325 -13.59 -42.13 -22.47
N PRO A 326 -12.32 -42.51 -22.57
CA PRO A 326 -11.90 -43.85 -22.94
C PRO A 326 -11.52 -44.71 -21.71
N SER A 327 -11.94 -45.93 -21.77
CA SER A 327 -11.88 -47.05 -20.86
C SER A 327 -10.45 -47.58 -20.64
N SER A 328 -10.16 -48.04 -19.42
CA SER A 328 -9.08 -48.97 -19.12
C SER A 328 -9.54 -50.03 -18.11
N PRO A 329 -8.89 -51.22 -18.08
CA PRO A 329 -9.52 -52.43 -17.59
C PRO A 329 -9.29 -52.68 -16.11
N GLY A 330 -10.17 -53.50 -15.55
CA GLY A 330 -10.39 -53.71 -14.15
C GLY A 330 -9.37 -54.57 -13.38
N LEU A 331 -9.57 -54.53 -12.09
CA LEU A 331 -9.35 -55.65 -11.17
C LEU A 331 -10.31 -55.54 -9.99
N SER A 332 -11.00 -56.66 -9.76
CA SER A 332 -12.04 -56.95 -8.79
C SER A 332 -11.59 -56.93 -7.33
N GLY A 333 -12.47 -56.59 -6.43
CA GLY A 333 -12.33 -56.82 -4.99
C GLY A 333 -13.35 -56.10 -4.12
N THR A 334 -14.55 -56.63 -3.98
CA THR A 334 -15.49 -56.36 -2.87
C THR A 334 -15.14 -57.26 -1.70
N PRO A 335 -15.42 -57.02 -0.40
CA PRO A 335 -16.69 -56.78 0.27
C PRO A 335 -16.54 -55.97 1.60
N PRO A 336 -17.51 -55.95 2.55
CA PRO A 336 -18.96 -56.06 2.52
C PRO A 336 -19.71 -54.93 3.24
N ILE A 337 -21.00 -54.88 2.99
CA ILE A 337 -22.06 -54.09 3.56
C ILE A 337 -22.28 -54.45 5.05
N VAL A 338 -22.50 -53.44 5.92
CA VAL A 338 -23.27 -53.62 7.16
C VAL A 338 -24.42 -52.63 7.16
N ASN A 339 -25.61 -53.13 6.98
CA ASN A 339 -26.91 -52.53 7.25
C ASN A 339 -27.14 -52.42 8.76
N ILE A 340 -27.60 -51.29 9.26
CA ILE A 340 -28.47 -51.27 10.42
C ILE A 340 -29.64 -50.34 10.15
N SER A 341 -30.83 -50.90 10.38
CA SER A 341 -32.18 -50.40 10.06
C SER A 341 -32.74 -49.37 11.03
N ALA A 342 -33.59 -48.56 10.47
CA ALA A 342 -34.96 -48.18 10.86
C ALA A 342 -35.25 -47.37 12.15
N GLY A 343 -35.66 -46.19 11.99
CA GLY A 343 -36.81 -45.37 12.23
C GLY A 343 -37.45 -45.34 13.67
N PRO A 344 -38.46 -44.50 13.95
CA PRO A 344 -39.26 -43.68 13.08
C PRO A 344 -39.54 -42.22 13.53
N SER A 345 -40.00 -41.43 12.59
CA SER A 345 -41.00 -40.32 12.60
C SER A 345 -41.27 -39.51 13.87
N THR A 346 -41.29 -38.14 13.73
CA THR A 346 -42.54 -37.33 13.83
C THR A 346 -42.29 -35.85 13.47
N GLN A 347 -43.15 -35.41 12.52
CA GLN A 347 -43.84 -34.11 12.47
C GLN A 347 -43.11 -32.79 12.31
N THR A 348 -43.25 -32.24 11.12
CA THR A 348 -43.31 -30.82 10.77
C THR A 348 -44.55 -30.12 11.35
N PRO A 349 -44.49 -28.82 11.66
CA PRO A 349 -45.34 -27.88 10.95
C PRO A 349 -44.59 -26.59 10.56
N GLY A 350 -44.83 -26.05 9.39
CA GLY A 350 -45.80 -25.07 9.04
C GLY A 350 -45.08 -23.90 8.37
N ALA A 351 -45.12 -23.86 7.04
CA ALA A 351 -44.74 -22.69 6.23
C ALA A 351 -45.82 -21.60 6.36
N ILE A 352 -45.40 -20.36 6.60
CA ILE A 352 -46.26 -19.18 6.43
C ILE A 352 -45.82 -18.48 5.11
N GLN A 353 -46.65 -18.62 4.11
CA GLN A 353 -46.67 -17.76 2.94
C GLN A 353 -47.39 -16.46 3.25
N ALA A 354 -46.76 -15.33 3.01
CA ALA A 354 -47.42 -14.03 2.95
C ALA A 354 -47.68 -13.68 1.48
N SER A 355 -48.98 -13.77 1.13
CA SER A 355 -49.54 -13.33 -0.15
C SER A 355 -49.77 -11.82 -0.15
N TRP A 356 -49.40 -11.14 -1.23
CA TRP A 356 -49.81 -9.75 -1.52
C TRP A 356 -50.97 -9.77 -2.50
N HIS A 357 -52.07 -9.16 -2.10
CA HIS A 357 -53.29 -9.01 -2.87
C HIS A 357 -53.15 -7.87 -3.88
N THR A 358 -53.58 -8.16 -5.12
CA THR A 358 -54.02 -7.19 -6.13
C THR A 358 -55.55 -7.07 -6.11
N PRO A 359 -56.15 -5.92 -6.22
CA PRO A 359 -57.61 -5.79 -6.45
C PRO A 359 -57.94 -5.76 -7.94
N PRO A 360 -59.20 -6.13 -8.28
CA PRO A 360 -59.59 -6.49 -9.64
C PRO A 360 -60.43 -5.44 -10.39
N GLY A 361 -60.48 -5.62 -11.69
CA GLY A 361 -61.72 -5.44 -12.37
C GLY A 361 -61.88 -4.35 -13.42
N GLY A 362 -62.22 -4.74 -14.60
CA GLY A 362 -63.01 -3.95 -15.48
C GLY A 362 -62.83 -4.22 -16.98
N THR A 363 -63.38 -5.36 -17.42
CA THR A 363 -64.13 -5.61 -18.69
C THR A 363 -63.62 -5.10 -20.05
N GLN A 364 -63.27 -6.07 -20.87
CA GLN A 364 -63.37 -6.04 -22.33
C GLN A 364 -64.88 -6.00 -22.81
N PRO A 365 -65.17 -5.65 -24.08
CA PRO A 365 -65.25 -6.73 -25.05
C PRO A 365 -64.69 -6.46 -26.45
N ALA A 366 -64.61 -7.57 -27.15
CA ALA A 366 -64.00 -7.85 -28.43
C ALA A 366 -64.88 -7.51 -29.67
N ALA A 367 -64.25 -7.83 -30.82
CA ALA A 367 -64.78 -8.12 -32.18
C ALA A 367 -64.43 -7.01 -33.20
N ASP A 368 -64.00 -7.15 -34.41
CA ASP A 368 -63.78 -8.31 -35.30
C ASP A 368 -62.95 -7.83 -36.51
N LEU A 369 -62.12 -8.69 -37.06
CA LEU A 369 -61.60 -8.59 -38.42
C LEU A 369 -62.71 -9.05 -39.44
N PRO A 370 -62.73 -8.58 -40.72
CA PRO A 370 -62.07 -9.37 -41.74
C PRO A 370 -61.44 -8.63 -42.95
N THR A 371 -60.38 -9.21 -43.41
CA THR A 371 -59.87 -9.48 -44.78
C THR A 371 -60.51 -8.86 -46.04
N MET A 372 -59.62 -8.49 -46.95
CA MET A 372 -59.51 -8.78 -48.40
C MET A 372 -59.78 -7.71 -49.46
N LEU A 373 -58.81 -7.59 -50.33
CA LEU A 373 -58.73 -7.57 -51.80
C LEU A 373 -58.78 -6.26 -52.61
N SER A 374 -57.66 -6.02 -53.30
CA SER A 374 -57.41 -5.71 -54.73
C SER A 374 -57.89 -4.42 -55.39
N SER A 375 -56.89 -3.68 -55.86
CA SER A 375 -56.59 -2.90 -57.08
C SER A 375 -57.76 -2.75 -58.13
N PRO A 376 -57.68 -1.80 -59.14
CA PRO A 376 -56.57 -1.02 -59.68
C PRO A 376 -56.85 0.47 -60.02
N ARG A 377 -55.80 1.12 -60.53
CA ARG A 377 -55.72 2.48 -61.09
C ARG A 377 -56.79 2.90 -62.11
N PRO A 378 -57.03 4.24 -62.31
CA PRO A 378 -56.29 4.98 -63.34
C PRO A 378 -55.86 6.41 -62.94
N ALA A 379 -54.88 6.93 -63.71
CA ALA A 379 -54.43 8.27 -63.66
C ALA A 379 -55.31 9.30 -64.38
N PRO A 380 -55.31 10.55 -63.99
CA PRO A 380 -55.32 11.64 -64.93
C PRO A 380 -54.39 12.83 -64.65
N ALA A 381 -53.92 13.42 -65.65
CA ALA A 381 -53.44 14.70 -66.16
C ALA A 381 -53.18 15.93 -65.21
N PRO A 382 -52.35 16.85 -65.66
CA PRO A 382 -51.56 17.74 -64.77
C PRO A 382 -52.27 19.05 -64.42
N GLN A 383 -52.12 19.49 -63.18
CA GLN A 383 -52.50 20.84 -62.77
C GLN A 383 -51.27 21.65 -62.23
N LYS A 384 -51.25 22.92 -62.66
CA LYS A 384 -50.22 23.96 -62.44
C LYS A 384 -49.83 24.09 -61.01
N GLN A 385 -48.55 23.94 -60.73
CA GLN A 385 -47.89 24.27 -59.46
C GLN A 385 -47.94 25.78 -59.19
N ARG A 386 -48.64 26.15 -58.13
CA ARG A 386 -48.59 27.48 -57.51
C ARG A 386 -47.35 27.55 -56.62
N ARG A 387 -46.53 28.62 -56.80
CA ARG A 387 -45.28 28.90 -56.10
C ARG A 387 -45.36 29.08 -54.55
N ARG A 388 -46.31 28.42 -53.87
CA ARG A 388 -46.43 28.44 -52.40
C ARG A 388 -45.39 27.60 -51.65
N GLY A 389 -44.85 26.54 -52.26
CA GLY A 389 -43.85 25.68 -51.63
C GLY A 389 -42.48 26.36 -51.40
N LEU A 390 -42.11 27.31 -52.30
CA LEU A 390 -40.81 27.99 -52.17
C LEU A 390 -40.77 28.94 -50.97
N TYR A 391 -41.88 29.62 -50.66
CA TYR A 391 -41.96 30.52 -49.48
C TYR A 391 -42.01 29.72 -48.15
N ILE A 392 -42.62 28.55 -48.14
CA ILE A 392 -42.66 27.67 -46.94
C ILE A 392 -41.25 27.10 -46.71
N ALA A 393 -40.54 26.69 -47.76
CA ALA A 393 -39.17 26.21 -47.64
C ALA A 393 -38.19 27.28 -47.19
N LEU A 394 -38.33 28.52 -47.73
CA LEU A 394 -37.54 29.68 -47.30
C LEU A 394 -37.88 30.09 -45.86
N ALA A 395 -39.14 30.05 -45.44
CA ALA A 395 -39.53 30.30 -44.06
C ALA A 395 -39.01 29.25 -43.09
N ALA A 396 -39.04 27.95 -43.50
CA ALA A 396 -38.44 26.86 -42.68
C ALA A 396 -36.93 27.00 -42.55
N ILE A 397 -36.21 27.39 -43.62
CA ILE A 397 -34.78 27.66 -43.56
C ILE A 397 -34.46 28.86 -42.66
N LEU A 398 -35.27 29.93 -42.77
CA LEU A 398 -35.12 31.12 -41.91
C LEU A 398 -35.34 30.77 -40.44
N ILE A 399 -36.33 29.96 -40.11
CA ILE A 399 -36.58 29.48 -38.74
C ILE A 399 -35.44 28.63 -38.24
N VAL A 400 -34.89 27.72 -39.07
CA VAL A 400 -33.71 26.90 -38.70
C VAL A 400 -32.49 27.76 -38.48
N VAL A 401 -32.26 28.77 -39.34
CA VAL A 401 -31.12 29.72 -39.16
C VAL A 401 -31.31 30.60 -37.91
N LEU A 402 -32.52 31.03 -37.60
CA LEU A 402 -32.81 31.78 -36.39
C LEU A 402 -32.70 30.90 -35.12
N LEU A 403 -33.10 29.65 -35.19
CA LEU A 403 -32.91 28.67 -34.10
C LEU A 403 -31.44 28.34 -33.92
N ALA A 404 -30.71 28.16 -35.01
CA ALA A 404 -29.25 27.88 -34.96
C ALA A 404 -28.49 29.14 -34.44
N SER A 405 -28.88 30.36 -34.89
CA SER A 405 -28.30 31.59 -34.40
C SER A 405 -28.66 31.85 -32.93
N GLY A 406 -29.90 31.54 -32.53
CA GLY A 406 -30.36 31.63 -31.13
C GLY A 406 -29.63 30.61 -30.26
N LEU A 407 -29.40 29.39 -30.74
CA LEU A 407 -28.64 28.36 -30.05
C LEU A 407 -27.15 28.76 -29.94
N ALA A 408 -26.56 29.27 -31.03
CA ALA A 408 -25.19 29.78 -31.01
C ALA A 408 -25.04 31.01 -30.06
N ALA A 409 -25.99 31.95 -30.07
CA ALA A 409 -26.02 33.08 -29.12
C ALA A 409 -26.26 32.57 -27.68
N PHE A 410 -27.10 31.56 -27.47
CA PHE A 410 -27.33 30.96 -26.17
C PHE A 410 -26.06 30.25 -25.64
N PHE A 411 -25.29 29.58 -26.49
CA PHE A 411 -24.02 29.00 -26.08
C PHE A 411 -22.88 30.02 -25.90
N THR A 412 -22.93 31.14 -26.62
CA THR A 412 -21.94 32.24 -26.44
C THR A 412 -22.32 33.20 -25.28
N LEU A 413 -23.60 33.32 -24.92
CA LEU A 413 -24.07 34.14 -23.79
C LEU A 413 -24.18 33.36 -22.47
N ARG A 414 -24.27 32.04 -22.49
CA ARG A 414 -23.98 31.22 -21.31
C ARG A 414 -22.45 31.11 -21.22
N GLY A 415 -21.93 31.99 -20.40
CA GLY A 415 -20.51 32.18 -20.11
C GLY A 415 -19.68 30.92 -20.32
N GLY A 416 -18.53 31.09 -20.94
CA GLY A 416 -17.63 30.02 -21.30
C GLY A 416 -17.57 28.98 -20.19
N THR A 417 -17.56 27.72 -20.57
CA THR A 417 -17.10 26.65 -19.67
C THR A 417 -15.92 27.20 -18.90
N PRO A 418 -15.90 27.17 -17.56
CA PRO A 418 -14.74 27.62 -16.84
C PRO A 418 -13.55 26.86 -17.46
N VAL A 419 -12.62 27.60 -18.05
CA VAL A 419 -11.37 27.03 -18.55
C VAL A 419 -10.78 26.39 -17.32
N GLN A 420 -10.82 25.07 -17.24
CA GLN A 420 -10.22 24.33 -16.16
C GLN A 420 -8.75 24.67 -16.24
N LYS A 421 -8.26 25.51 -15.31
CA LYS A 421 -6.87 25.93 -15.29
C LYS A 421 -6.04 24.66 -15.23
N ALA A 422 -5.14 24.49 -16.18
CA ALA A 422 -4.30 23.30 -16.21
C ALA A 422 -3.50 23.24 -14.92
N VAL A 423 -3.66 22.16 -14.16
CA VAL A 423 -2.89 21.88 -12.94
C VAL A 423 -1.46 21.55 -13.39
N ALA A 424 -0.49 22.31 -12.87
CA ALA A 424 0.93 22.08 -13.15
C ALA A 424 1.51 20.93 -12.31
N GLY A 425 0.81 20.51 -11.26
CA GLY A 425 1.19 19.44 -10.36
C GLY A 425 0.63 19.63 -8.97
N HIS A 426 1.21 18.93 -8.01
CA HIS A 426 0.69 18.83 -6.66
C HIS A 426 1.77 19.09 -5.61
N ALA A 427 1.35 19.65 -4.44
CA ALA A 427 2.13 19.63 -3.22
C ALA A 427 1.25 19.15 -2.07
N TYR A 428 1.78 18.32 -1.17
CA TYR A 428 1.02 17.76 -0.06
C TYR A 428 1.86 17.66 1.21
N PHE A 429 1.17 17.72 2.34
CA PHE A 429 1.78 17.59 3.64
C PHE A 429 2.05 16.12 3.98
N VAL A 430 3.18 15.90 4.67
CA VAL A 430 3.60 14.59 5.17
C VAL A 430 3.97 14.73 6.64
N SER A 431 3.72 13.69 7.42
CA SER A 431 4.16 13.60 8.80
C SER A 431 5.49 12.85 8.89
N SER A 432 6.51 13.43 9.54
CA SER A 432 7.84 12.81 9.66
C SER A 432 7.87 11.54 10.53
N GLY A 433 6.79 11.27 11.27
CA GLY A 433 6.72 10.17 12.23
C GLY A 433 7.39 10.45 13.57
N LEU A 434 8.01 11.63 13.75
CA LEU A 434 8.58 12.08 15.04
C LEU A 434 7.47 12.55 16.01
N LEU A 435 6.42 11.73 16.14
CA LEU A 435 5.19 12.09 16.81
C LEU A 435 5.36 12.19 18.34
N SER A 436 5.17 13.38 18.87
CA SER A 436 5.08 13.61 20.32
C SER A 436 3.68 13.22 20.85
N LEU A 437 3.62 12.64 22.06
CA LEU A 437 2.33 12.41 22.75
C LEU A 437 1.72 13.69 23.32
N ASN A 438 2.52 14.73 23.52
CA ASN A 438 2.14 15.94 24.27
C ASN A 438 2.14 17.22 23.40
N SER A 439 2.48 17.11 22.13
CA SER A 439 2.54 18.25 21.19
C SER A 439 2.17 17.81 19.78
N SER A 440 1.88 18.77 18.89
CA SER A 440 1.66 18.53 17.46
C SER A 440 2.97 18.38 16.65
N GLN A 441 4.11 18.22 17.33
CA GLN A 441 5.40 18.04 16.69
C GLN A 441 5.43 16.73 15.88
N GLY A 442 5.95 16.78 14.67
CA GLY A 442 6.03 15.63 13.77
C GLY A 442 4.72 15.29 13.06
N ILE A 443 3.69 16.14 13.17
CA ILE A 443 2.41 16.00 12.47
C ILE A 443 2.37 17.02 11.35
N THR A 444 2.12 16.62 10.10
CA THR A 444 2.10 17.50 8.91
C THR A 444 3.28 18.49 8.85
N ASP A 445 4.44 18.06 9.30
CA ASP A 445 5.64 18.89 9.49
C ASP A 445 6.58 18.91 8.28
N GLU A 446 6.34 18.06 7.27
CA GLU A 446 7.07 17.96 6.01
C GLU A 446 6.17 18.26 4.81
N MET A 447 6.76 18.51 3.63
CA MET A 447 6.03 18.66 2.38
C MET A 447 6.74 17.96 1.22
N GLN A 448 5.95 17.41 0.31
CA GLN A 448 6.41 16.92 -0.98
C GLN A 448 5.76 17.72 -2.11
N VAL A 449 6.57 18.06 -3.13
CA VAL A 449 6.14 18.86 -4.29
C VAL A 449 6.51 18.09 -5.56
N HIS A 450 5.53 17.86 -6.42
CA HIS A 450 5.71 17.23 -7.72
C HIS A 450 5.00 18.04 -8.80
N LEU A 451 5.79 18.58 -9.75
CA LEU A 451 5.28 19.41 -10.83
C LEU A 451 5.77 18.90 -12.18
N GLN A 452 4.98 19.18 -13.22
CA GLN A 452 5.28 18.78 -14.60
C GLN A 452 5.00 19.94 -15.56
N GLY A 453 5.74 19.97 -16.69
CA GLY A 453 5.58 21.01 -17.70
C GLY A 453 6.07 22.40 -17.24
N ILE A 454 6.99 22.45 -16.27
CA ILE A 454 7.57 23.67 -15.74
C ILE A 454 8.69 24.15 -16.66
N PRO A 455 8.62 25.37 -17.24
CA PRO A 455 9.72 25.92 -18.03
C PRO A 455 10.94 26.19 -17.14
N ASP A 456 12.12 26.23 -17.76
CA ASP A 456 13.31 26.70 -17.07
C ASP A 456 13.13 28.18 -16.63
N PRO A 457 13.67 28.57 -15.46
CA PRO A 457 13.62 29.96 -15.01
C PRO A 457 14.45 30.85 -15.96
N GLN A 458 14.16 32.14 -15.96
CA GLN A 458 14.93 33.11 -16.75
C GLN A 458 16.42 33.08 -16.34
N PRO A 459 17.36 33.34 -17.28
CA PRO A 459 18.79 33.39 -16.97
C PRO A 459 19.08 34.34 -15.80
N GLY A 460 19.75 33.85 -14.77
CA GLY A 460 20.05 34.58 -13.54
C GLY A 460 19.01 34.41 -12.42
N ASN A 461 17.85 33.81 -12.74
CA ASN A 461 16.79 33.57 -11.75
C ASN A 461 16.69 32.09 -11.35
N SER A 462 15.91 31.83 -10.31
CA SER A 462 15.56 30.48 -9.85
C SER A 462 14.14 30.48 -9.28
N TYR A 463 13.50 29.33 -9.28
CA TYR A 463 12.23 29.13 -8.59
C TYR A 463 12.44 28.85 -7.11
N TYR A 464 11.62 29.48 -6.26
CA TYR A 464 11.57 29.25 -4.83
C TYR A 464 10.14 28.88 -4.42
N ALA A 465 10.01 27.83 -3.61
CA ALA A 465 8.74 27.38 -3.06
C ALA A 465 8.52 27.98 -1.68
N TRP A 466 7.31 28.43 -1.42
CA TRP A 466 6.88 29.07 -0.17
C TRP A 466 5.59 28.47 0.34
N LEU A 467 5.51 28.32 1.65
CA LEU A 467 4.27 28.05 2.34
C LEU A 467 3.84 29.35 3.05
N LEU A 468 2.58 29.75 2.84
CA LEU A 468 2.07 31.02 3.32
C LEU A 468 0.96 30.79 4.35
N THR A 469 0.91 31.66 5.36
CA THR A 469 -0.14 31.67 6.38
C THR A 469 -1.52 31.97 5.78
N ASP A 470 -2.58 31.77 6.56
CA ASP A 470 -3.95 32.11 6.18
C ASP A 470 -4.07 33.61 5.80
N LYS A 471 -4.97 33.94 4.89
CA LYS A 471 -5.20 35.34 4.46
C LYS A 471 -5.57 36.31 5.60
N THR A 472 -6.18 35.77 6.64
CA THR A 472 -6.61 36.52 7.82
C THR A 472 -5.59 36.58 8.95
N ALA A 473 -4.49 35.82 8.84
CA ALA A 473 -3.44 35.80 9.83
C ALA A 473 -2.31 36.77 9.52
N SER A 474 -1.45 37.04 10.50
CA SER A 474 -0.18 37.77 10.26
C SER A 474 0.63 37.07 9.21
N TYR A 475 1.13 37.80 8.21
CA TYR A 475 1.90 37.26 7.11
C TYR A 475 3.28 36.79 7.59
N VAL A 476 3.48 35.49 7.61
CA VAL A 476 4.78 34.88 7.94
C VAL A 476 5.04 33.75 6.92
N PRO A 477 5.75 34.03 5.82
CA PRO A 477 6.06 33.00 4.83
C PRO A 477 7.14 32.06 5.36
N ILE A 478 7.02 30.79 5.01
CA ILE A 478 8.06 29.76 5.22
C ILE A 478 8.72 29.47 3.88
N LEU A 479 10.02 29.73 3.74
CA LEU A 479 10.78 29.29 2.58
C LEU A 479 10.95 27.78 2.66
N LEU A 480 10.34 27.06 1.75
CA LEU A 480 10.53 25.60 1.63
C LEU A 480 11.88 25.27 0.99
N GLY A 481 12.25 26.01 -0.06
CA GLY A 481 13.54 25.85 -0.71
C GLY A 481 13.58 26.32 -2.15
N LYS A 482 14.77 26.19 -2.74
CA LYS A 482 15.03 26.43 -4.16
C LYS A 482 14.63 25.20 -4.96
N LEU A 483 13.78 25.37 -5.99
CA LEU A 483 13.36 24.30 -6.86
C LEU A 483 14.32 24.12 -8.03
N GLN A 484 14.60 22.90 -8.39
CA GLN A 484 15.36 22.55 -9.58
C GLN A 484 14.41 21.98 -10.63
N VAL A 485 14.48 22.51 -11.85
CA VAL A 485 13.74 22.00 -13.00
C VAL A 485 14.63 21.06 -13.78
N ASP A 486 14.24 19.80 -13.92
CA ASP A 486 14.90 18.83 -14.81
C ASP A 486 13.92 18.42 -15.90
N ARG A 487 14.17 18.92 -17.14
CA ARG A 487 13.31 18.63 -18.33
C ARG A 487 11.83 18.92 -18.10
N GLY A 488 11.55 20.00 -17.41
CA GLY A 488 10.17 20.41 -17.11
C GLY A 488 9.54 19.70 -15.93
N ILE A 489 10.29 18.89 -15.16
CA ILE A 489 9.83 18.22 -13.95
C ILE A 489 10.49 18.87 -12.73
N VAL A 490 9.73 19.05 -11.68
CA VAL A 490 10.21 19.44 -10.35
C VAL A 490 9.79 18.37 -9.36
N GLU A 491 10.76 17.75 -8.71
CA GLU A 491 10.56 16.88 -7.54
C GLU A 491 11.32 17.50 -6.38
N PHE A 492 10.60 17.85 -5.32
CA PHE A 492 11.18 18.53 -4.17
C PHE A 492 10.54 18.02 -2.88
N ALA A 493 11.37 17.75 -1.88
CA ALA A 493 10.94 17.38 -0.53
C ALA A 493 11.46 18.43 0.47
N PHE A 494 10.57 18.97 1.27
CA PHE A 494 10.91 19.81 2.41
C PHE A 494 10.93 18.95 3.68
N PRO A 495 12.06 18.80 4.36
CA PRO A 495 12.21 17.92 5.51
C PRO A 495 11.67 18.49 6.83
N GLY A 496 10.85 19.53 6.74
CA GLY A 496 10.33 20.20 7.93
C GLY A 496 11.21 21.33 8.47
N THR A 497 10.66 22.02 9.45
CA THR A 497 11.44 22.99 10.25
C THR A 497 12.32 22.24 11.27
N PRO A 498 13.40 22.84 11.79
CA PRO A 498 14.22 22.20 12.84
C PRO A 498 13.44 21.79 14.10
N GLN A 499 12.26 22.40 14.32
CA GLN A 499 11.39 22.11 15.45
C GLN A 499 10.27 21.11 15.07
N HIS A 500 10.21 20.64 13.83
CA HIS A 500 9.14 19.77 13.31
C HIS A 500 7.73 20.28 13.61
N LEU A 501 7.54 21.61 13.35
CA LEU A 501 6.26 22.27 13.62
C LEU A 501 5.20 21.79 12.64
N ASP A 502 3.97 21.68 13.12
CA ASP A 502 2.80 21.40 12.27
C ASP A 502 2.56 22.55 11.28
N LEU A 503 2.87 22.28 10.02
CA LEU A 503 2.79 23.29 8.94
C LEU A 503 1.35 23.60 8.56
N LEU A 504 0.45 22.60 8.56
CA LEU A 504 -0.96 22.78 8.18
C LEU A 504 -1.73 23.59 9.22
N ALA A 505 -1.32 23.57 10.48
CA ALA A 505 -2.00 24.25 11.57
C ALA A 505 -2.17 25.77 11.29
N THR A 506 -1.19 26.41 10.66
CA THR A 506 -1.15 27.85 10.43
C THR A 506 -1.07 28.26 8.96
N ASN A 507 -0.79 27.33 8.06
CA ASN A 507 -0.56 27.64 6.65
C ASN A 507 -1.60 26.94 5.76
N SER A 508 -2.14 27.67 4.80
CA SER A 508 -3.18 27.18 3.88
C SER A 508 -2.93 27.54 2.42
N ARG A 509 -1.77 28.15 2.11
CA ARG A 509 -1.46 28.67 0.77
C ARG A 509 -0.04 28.27 0.36
N PHE A 510 0.13 27.96 -0.90
CA PHE A 510 1.40 27.57 -1.51
C PHE A 510 1.72 28.52 -2.68
N LEU A 511 2.96 29.00 -2.77
CA LEU A 511 3.42 29.89 -3.82
C LEU A 511 4.74 29.42 -4.39
N ILE A 512 4.92 29.53 -5.71
CA ILE A 512 6.23 29.48 -6.35
C ILE A 512 6.49 30.82 -6.99
N SER A 513 7.58 31.46 -6.55
CA SER A 513 8.10 32.71 -7.12
C SER A 513 9.37 32.45 -7.94
N GLU A 514 9.64 33.32 -8.89
CA GLU A 514 10.90 33.37 -9.65
C GLU A 514 11.70 34.56 -9.16
N GLU A 515 12.83 34.32 -8.50
CA GLU A 515 13.66 35.29 -7.83
C GLU A 515 15.11 35.24 -8.33
N ASP A 516 15.91 36.29 -8.04
CA ASP A 516 17.34 36.33 -8.34
C ASP A 516 18.07 35.14 -7.69
N ALA A 517 18.79 34.36 -8.51
CA ALA A 517 19.49 33.15 -8.06
C ALA A 517 20.76 33.44 -7.25
N SER A 518 21.25 34.68 -7.27
CA SER A 518 22.49 35.08 -6.57
C SER A 518 22.32 35.16 -5.04
N GLN A 519 21.08 35.29 -4.54
CA GLN A 519 20.75 35.38 -3.15
C GLN A 519 19.58 34.47 -2.79
N THR A 520 19.62 33.87 -1.59
CA THR A 520 18.48 33.16 -1.06
C THR A 520 17.49 34.18 -0.47
N PRO A 521 16.28 34.30 -1.04
CA PRO A 521 15.31 35.27 -0.55
C PRO A 521 14.79 34.87 0.83
N THR A 522 14.56 35.85 1.70
CA THR A 522 13.97 35.64 3.04
C THR A 522 12.45 35.75 3.04
N ASN A 523 11.88 36.42 2.02
CA ASN A 523 10.45 36.55 1.78
C ASN A 523 10.21 36.50 0.28
N PRO A 524 9.04 36.04 -0.18
CA PRO A 524 8.69 36.13 -1.60
C PRO A 524 8.54 37.61 -1.99
N SER A 525 8.97 37.94 -3.22
CA SER A 525 8.82 39.26 -3.76
C SER A 525 7.35 39.72 -3.69
N LEU A 526 7.13 41.02 -3.34
CA LEU A 526 5.78 41.63 -3.37
C LEU A 526 5.33 41.96 -4.80
N ASP A 527 6.20 41.87 -5.79
CA ASP A 527 5.85 42.07 -7.19
C ASP A 527 5.11 40.82 -7.74
N PRO A 528 3.81 40.95 -8.06
CA PRO A 528 3.04 39.83 -8.60
C PRO A 528 3.59 39.24 -9.91
N HIS A 529 4.45 40.01 -10.63
CA HIS A 529 5.08 39.51 -11.87
C HIS A 529 6.13 38.42 -11.61
N THR A 530 6.61 38.28 -10.39
CA THR A 530 7.52 37.20 -10.00
C THR A 530 6.79 35.91 -9.63
N TRP A 531 5.48 35.97 -9.37
CA TRP A 531 4.69 34.81 -8.97
C TRP A 531 4.34 33.95 -10.16
N ARG A 532 4.76 32.67 -10.12
CA ARG A 532 4.60 31.74 -11.26
C ARG A 532 3.49 30.74 -11.05
N TYR A 533 3.40 30.16 -9.85
CA TYR A 533 2.39 29.15 -9.52
C TYR A 533 1.84 29.36 -8.11
N TYR A 534 0.58 29.01 -7.94
CA TYR A 534 -0.13 29.23 -6.67
C TYR A 534 -1.15 28.13 -6.42
N ALA A 535 -1.39 27.84 -5.14
CA ALA A 535 -2.49 27.02 -4.67
C ALA A 535 -2.96 27.46 -3.28
N GLU A 536 -4.24 27.22 -2.96
CA GLU A 536 -4.79 27.48 -1.63
C GLU A 536 -5.91 26.49 -1.30
N PHE A 537 -6.04 26.12 -0.04
CA PHE A 537 -7.24 25.45 0.45
C PHE A 537 -8.39 26.43 0.62
N SER A 538 -9.60 26.00 0.23
CA SER A 538 -10.78 26.84 0.38
C SER A 538 -11.10 27.08 1.86
N ALA A 539 -11.09 28.35 2.25
CA ALA A 539 -11.58 28.81 3.55
C ALA A 539 -13.05 29.24 3.49
N VAL A 540 -13.73 29.06 2.36
CA VAL A 540 -15.14 29.39 2.18
C VAL A 540 -16.00 28.37 2.93
N PRO A 541 -16.81 28.80 3.91
CA PRO A 541 -17.68 27.89 4.66
C PRO A 541 -18.69 27.20 3.76
N ASN A 542 -19.05 25.96 4.11
CA ASN A 542 -20.15 25.26 3.46
C ASN A 542 -21.49 25.96 3.81
N PRO A 543 -22.25 26.49 2.84
CA PRO A 543 -23.52 27.16 3.11
C PRO A 543 -24.58 26.20 3.73
N ALA A 544 -24.44 24.93 3.55
CA ALA A 544 -25.34 23.91 4.13
C ALA A 544 -25.00 23.59 5.60
N ASP A 545 -23.78 23.88 6.08
CA ASP A 545 -23.41 23.76 7.49
C ASP A 545 -23.79 25.02 8.25
N THR A 546 -25.06 25.11 8.67
CA THR A 546 -25.60 26.23 9.44
C THR A 546 -25.18 26.22 10.92
N THR A 547 -24.51 25.17 11.38
CA THR A 547 -24.18 24.99 12.80
C THR A 547 -22.73 25.40 13.09
N ASN A 548 -21.78 24.84 12.31
CA ASN A 548 -20.35 25.02 12.59
C ASN A 548 -19.71 26.03 11.61
N HIS A 549 -20.33 26.23 10.44
CA HIS A 549 -19.80 27.05 9.33
C HIS A 549 -18.37 26.59 8.91
N PHE A 550 -18.12 25.30 8.86
CA PHE A 550 -16.81 24.76 8.51
C PHE A 550 -16.55 24.85 7.00
N SER A 551 -15.31 25.16 6.65
CA SER A 551 -14.77 25.13 5.30
C SER A 551 -13.98 23.85 5.06
N LEU A 552 -13.57 23.60 3.82
CA LEU A 552 -12.62 22.51 3.49
C LEU A 552 -11.37 22.57 4.38
N LEU A 553 -10.77 23.75 4.54
CA LEU A 553 -9.59 23.95 5.38
C LEU A 553 -9.85 23.55 6.85
N ASN A 554 -11.02 23.89 7.40
CA ASN A 554 -11.36 23.50 8.77
C ASN A 554 -11.43 21.99 8.92
N HIS A 555 -12.09 21.28 7.97
CA HIS A 555 -12.15 19.82 8.01
C HIS A 555 -10.78 19.16 7.90
N LEU A 556 -9.91 19.65 6.99
CA LEU A 556 -8.54 19.12 6.85
C LEU A 556 -7.73 19.33 8.14
N ARG A 557 -7.83 20.49 8.79
CA ARG A 557 -7.15 20.76 10.07
C ARG A 557 -7.67 19.88 11.20
N HIS A 558 -8.98 19.68 11.31
CA HIS A 558 -9.55 18.80 12.33
C HIS A 558 -9.08 17.35 12.16
N LEU A 559 -8.95 16.90 10.90
CA LEU A 559 -8.44 15.56 10.63
C LEU A 559 -6.94 15.43 10.93
N LEU A 560 -6.12 16.40 10.53
CA LEU A 560 -4.66 16.27 10.48
C LEU A 560 -3.90 17.06 11.54
N ALA A 561 -4.31 18.31 11.83
CA ALA A 561 -3.53 19.23 12.63
C ALA A 561 -4.05 19.37 14.06
N GLU A 562 -5.22 19.95 14.26
CA GLU A 562 -5.82 20.19 15.58
C GLU A 562 -7.35 20.09 15.53
N ASP A 563 -7.91 19.17 16.30
CA ASP A 563 -9.37 19.07 16.51
C ASP A 563 -9.78 19.78 17.82
N PRO A 564 -10.78 20.69 17.81
CA PRO A 564 -11.20 21.41 18.99
C PRO A 564 -11.71 20.53 20.14
N LYS A 565 -12.32 19.38 19.85
CA LYS A 565 -12.83 18.45 20.86
C LYS A 565 -11.69 17.67 21.51
N LEU A 566 -10.66 17.29 20.73
CA LEU A 566 -9.44 16.70 21.26
C LEU A 566 -8.70 17.69 22.14
N LYS A 567 -8.58 18.94 21.72
CA LYS A 567 -7.97 20.02 22.51
C LYS A 567 -8.70 20.26 23.83
N ALA A 568 -10.03 20.25 23.82
CA ALA A 568 -10.85 20.36 25.02
C ALA A 568 -10.67 19.14 25.96
N ALA A 569 -10.35 17.97 25.43
CA ALA A 569 -10.00 16.77 26.19
C ALA A 569 -8.54 16.79 26.73
N GLY A 570 -7.73 17.79 26.32
CA GLY A 570 -6.31 17.91 26.68
C GLY A 570 -5.39 17.08 25.78
N LEU A 571 -5.83 16.74 24.56
CA LEU A 571 -5.07 16.03 23.53
C LEU A 571 -4.63 17.00 22.44
N THR A 572 -3.47 16.77 21.83
CA THR A 572 -2.91 17.58 20.75
C THR A 572 -2.93 16.78 19.45
N GLY A 573 -3.06 17.48 18.31
CA GLY A 573 -3.10 16.88 16.99
C GLY A 573 -4.51 16.67 16.45
N GLY A 574 -4.60 16.17 15.22
CA GLY A 574 -5.86 15.88 14.54
C GLY A 574 -6.45 14.52 14.93
N LEU A 575 -7.64 14.26 14.41
CA LEU A 575 -8.38 13.02 14.69
C LEU A 575 -7.65 11.77 14.15
N ASP A 576 -6.99 11.91 13.01
CA ASP A 576 -6.32 10.83 12.31
C ASP A 576 -5.20 10.18 13.13
N ILE A 577 -4.33 11.00 13.73
CA ILE A 577 -3.20 10.48 14.50
C ILE A 577 -3.65 9.70 15.75
N TRP A 578 -4.75 10.11 16.37
CA TRP A 578 -5.28 9.42 17.54
C TRP A 578 -6.05 8.13 17.15
N LEU A 579 -6.73 8.12 16.01
CA LEU A 579 -7.29 6.87 15.48
C LEU A 579 -6.16 5.86 15.23
N PHE A 580 -5.07 6.30 14.59
CA PHE A 580 -3.91 5.46 14.30
C PHE A 580 -3.29 4.87 15.57
N ARG A 581 -2.88 5.72 16.50
CA ARG A 581 -2.23 5.34 17.77
C ARG A 581 -3.11 4.42 18.63
N ASN A 582 -4.39 4.76 18.75
CA ASN A 582 -5.28 3.99 19.60
C ASN A 582 -5.59 2.61 19.03
N THR A 583 -5.73 2.50 17.71
CA THR A 583 -5.94 1.20 17.05
C THR A 583 -4.67 0.34 17.08
N GLU A 584 -3.49 0.94 16.97
CA GLU A 584 -2.21 0.25 17.17
C GLU A 584 -2.12 -0.36 18.58
N LYS A 585 -2.53 0.37 19.62
CA LYS A 585 -2.56 -0.15 20.99
C LYS A 585 -3.56 -1.29 21.19
N ILE A 586 -4.71 -1.26 20.52
CA ILE A 586 -5.66 -2.39 20.51
C ILE A 586 -4.97 -3.65 19.93
N LEU A 587 -4.25 -3.52 18.83
CA LEU A 587 -3.51 -4.63 18.21
C LEU A 587 -2.41 -5.16 19.14
N GLU A 588 -1.59 -4.26 19.73
CA GLU A 588 -0.52 -4.62 20.67
C GLU A 588 -1.07 -5.43 21.88
N TRP A 589 -2.13 -4.94 22.50
CA TRP A 589 -2.67 -5.58 23.71
C TRP A 589 -3.43 -6.87 23.40
N SER A 590 -4.14 -6.97 22.28
CA SER A 590 -4.79 -8.21 21.87
C SER A 590 -3.76 -9.30 21.55
N GLY A 591 -2.67 -8.95 20.83
CA GLY A 591 -1.56 -9.85 20.55
C GLY A 591 -0.87 -10.35 21.82
N SER A 592 -0.52 -9.43 22.75
CA SER A 592 0.13 -9.80 24.01
C SER A 592 -0.76 -10.64 24.93
N ALA A 593 -2.08 -10.40 24.93
CA ALA A 593 -3.04 -11.24 25.68
C ALA A 593 -3.09 -12.66 25.10
N ARG A 594 -3.13 -12.79 23.78
CA ARG A 594 -3.11 -14.08 23.08
C ARG A 594 -1.81 -14.86 23.35
N ASP A 595 -0.66 -14.20 23.30
CA ASP A 595 0.65 -14.86 23.41
C ASP A 595 0.91 -15.34 24.84
N VAL A 596 0.52 -14.57 25.86
CA VAL A 596 0.63 -14.97 27.28
C VAL A 596 -0.27 -16.15 27.63
N TRP A 597 -1.35 -16.40 26.89
CA TRP A 597 -2.21 -17.57 27.11
C TRP A 597 -1.44 -18.90 27.08
N GLN A 598 -0.36 -19.00 26.31
CA GLN A 598 0.48 -20.21 26.23
C GLN A 598 1.10 -20.59 27.58
N ASN A 599 1.28 -19.65 28.49
CA ASN A 599 1.91 -19.89 29.78
C ASN A 599 1.03 -20.69 30.78
N GLN A 600 -0.27 -20.86 30.46
CA GLN A 600 -1.24 -21.69 31.20
C GLN A 600 -1.18 -21.57 32.74
N ASN A 601 -0.97 -20.35 33.25
CA ASN A 601 -0.90 -20.07 34.69
C ASN A 601 -1.80 -18.89 35.12
N LEU A 602 -2.05 -18.78 36.44
CA LEU A 602 -2.92 -17.73 36.98
C LEU A 602 -2.39 -16.30 36.78
N GLN A 603 -1.07 -16.12 36.70
CA GLN A 603 -0.47 -14.81 36.38
C GLN A 603 -0.75 -14.40 34.93
N GLY A 604 -0.68 -15.36 34.01
CA GLY A 604 -1.08 -15.17 32.61
C GLY A 604 -2.55 -14.80 32.48
N ALA A 605 -3.46 -15.49 33.19
CA ALA A 605 -4.88 -15.15 33.20
C ALA A 605 -5.15 -13.73 33.72
N ALA A 606 -4.49 -13.33 34.79
CA ALA A 606 -4.58 -11.97 35.33
C ALA A 606 -3.98 -10.91 34.37
N PHE A 607 -2.94 -11.28 33.61
CA PHE A 607 -2.40 -10.40 32.57
C PHE A 607 -3.40 -10.22 31.42
N ILE A 608 -4.00 -11.30 30.93
CA ILE A 608 -5.04 -11.27 29.90
C ILE A 608 -6.19 -10.34 30.31
N HIS A 609 -6.72 -10.47 31.55
CA HIS A 609 -7.74 -9.56 32.03
C HIS A 609 -7.33 -8.11 31.99
N ARG A 610 -6.08 -7.76 32.37
CA ARG A 610 -5.60 -6.38 32.31
C ARG A 610 -5.53 -5.85 30.87
N GLN A 611 -5.12 -6.68 29.90
CA GLN A 611 -5.09 -6.25 28.50
C GLN A 611 -6.51 -6.07 27.95
N VAL A 612 -7.45 -6.96 28.30
CA VAL A 612 -8.85 -6.83 27.90
C VAL A 612 -9.48 -5.55 28.45
N VAL A 613 -9.20 -5.19 29.73
CA VAL A 613 -9.65 -3.92 30.31
C VAL A 613 -9.12 -2.73 29.54
N ARG A 614 -7.81 -2.71 29.19
CA ARG A 614 -7.21 -1.63 28.39
C ARG A 614 -7.86 -1.50 27.02
N ILE A 615 -8.17 -2.63 26.38
CA ILE A 615 -8.86 -2.66 25.08
C ILE A 615 -10.24 -2.01 25.21
N LEU A 616 -11.02 -2.38 26.22
CA LEU A 616 -12.34 -1.80 26.48
C LEU A 616 -12.25 -0.33 26.86
N ASP A 617 -11.24 0.08 27.67
CA ASP A 617 -10.99 1.49 28.01
C ASP A 617 -10.85 2.36 26.74
N TYR A 618 -10.17 1.86 25.69
CA TYR A 618 -9.97 2.57 24.42
C TYR A 618 -11.18 2.51 23.47
N LEU A 619 -11.91 1.38 23.48
CA LEU A 619 -13.08 1.21 22.62
C LEU A 619 -14.26 2.06 23.10
N ASP A 620 -14.59 2.01 24.38
CA ASP A 620 -15.79 2.61 24.97
C ASP A 620 -15.55 3.99 25.59
N GLY A 621 -14.31 4.24 25.98
CA GLY A 621 -13.92 5.47 26.67
C GLY A 621 -14.36 5.53 28.13
N LEU A 622 -13.80 6.54 28.83
CA LEU A 622 -13.92 6.73 30.28
C LEU A 622 -15.36 6.70 30.80
N SER A 623 -16.29 7.28 30.05
CA SER A 623 -17.69 7.48 30.50
C SER A 623 -18.56 6.22 30.39
N TYR A 624 -18.17 5.26 29.54
CA TYR A 624 -19.01 4.13 29.18
C TYR A 624 -18.42 2.79 29.61
N VAL A 625 -17.11 2.62 29.64
CA VAL A 625 -16.43 1.37 29.97
C VAL A 625 -16.87 0.81 31.33
N GLN A 626 -17.11 1.67 32.33
CA GLN A 626 -17.54 1.26 33.68
C GLN A 626 -18.93 0.58 33.74
N ARG A 627 -19.70 0.66 32.64
CA ARG A 627 -21.00 -0.03 32.53
C ARG A 627 -20.85 -1.46 32.02
N GLU A 628 -19.74 -1.77 31.40
CA GLU A 628 -19.50 -3.01 30.68
C GLU A 628 -18.49 -3.93 31.38
N VAL A 629 -17.62 -3.36 32.21
CA VAL A 629 -16.66 -4.11 33.02
C VAL A 629 -17.23 -4.45 34.42
N PRO A 630 -16.69 -5.47 35.11
CA PRO A 630 -17.10 -5.78 36.49
C PRO A 630 -17.00 -4.57 37.43
N PRO A 631 -17.95 -4.37 38.37
CA PRO A 631 -17.92 -3.25 39.31
C PRO A 631 -16.59 -3.16 40.07
N GLY A 632 -16.01 -1.96 40.12
CA GLY A 632 -14.73 -1.72 40.80
C GLY A 632 -13.51 -1.99 39.95
N THR A 633 -13.67 -2.31 38.66
CA THR A 633 -12.55 -2.41 37.71
C THR A 633 -11.89 -1.05 37.54
N LEU A 634 -10.57 -0.99 37.73
CA LEU A 634 -9.80 0.25 37.53
C LEU A 634 -9.54 0.50 36.07
N ILE A 635 -9.51 1.77 35.68
CA ILE A 635 -9.00 2.20 34.39
C ILE A 635 -7.48 2.02 34.38
N LEU A 636 -6.96 1.29 33.40
CA LEU A 636 -5.56 0.87 33.32
C LEU A 636 -4.72 1.64 32.29
N VAL A 637 -5.27 2.73 31.76
CA VAL A 637 -4.65 3.58 30.73
C VAL A 637 -4.74 5.06 31.14
N ASP A 638 -4.07 5.95 30.39
CA ASP A 638 -4.16 7.39 30.66
C ASP A 638 -5.61 7.89 30.49
N PRO A 639 -6.23 8.42 31.57
CA PRO A 639 -7.60 8.89 31.53
C PRO A 639 -7.84 10.04 30.52
N LYS A 640 -6.80 10.77 30.09
CA LYS A 640 -6.94 11.81 29.06
C LYS A 640 -7.21 11.20 27.70
N ILE A 641 -6.45 10.15 27.34
CA ILE A 641 -6.58 9.48 26.05
C ILE A 641 -7.97 8.87 25.89
N VAL A 642 -8.45 8.17 26.88
CA VAL A 642 -9.74 7.48 26.86
C VAL A 642 -10.95 8.38 27.13
N ARG A 643 -10.76 9.71 27.20
CA ARG A 643 -11.91 10.65 27.17
C ARG A 643 -12.66 10.57 25.85
N VAL A 644 -11.95 10.30 24.76
CA VAL A 644 -12.52 10.15 23.42
C VAL A 644 -12.39 8.67 23.02
N PRO A 645 -13.49 7.94 22.88
CA PRO A 645 -13.45 6.52 22.52
C PRO A 645 -13.13 6.28 21.06
N LEU A 646 -12.75 5.05 20.72
CA LEU A 646 -12.66 4.63 19.32
C LEU A 646 -14.04 4.44 18.68
N LEU A 647 -14.98 3.84 19.43
CA LEU A 647 -16.34 3.56 18.99
C LEU A 647 -17.37 4.44 19.74
N GLU A 648 -18.55 4.58 19.17
CA GLU A 648 -19.70 5.12 19.91
C GLU A 648 -20.47 4.02 20.61
N SER A 649 -20.57 4.09 21.94
CA SER A 649 -21.35 3.16 22.73
C SER A 649 -22.86 3.51 22.73
N VAL A 650 -23.21 4.77 22.47
CA VAL A 650 -24.58 5.26 22.34
C VAL A 650 -24.68 6.31 21.21
N PRO A 651 -25.83 6.42 20.52
CA PRO A 651 -26.05 7.44 19.50
C PRO A 651 -25.87 8.86 20.05
N ASN A 652 -25.20 9.73 19.29
CA ASN A 652 -24.90 11.12 19.65
C ASN A 652 -24.04 11.28 20.93
N GLN A 653 -23.17 10.36 21.17
CA GLN A 653 -22.22 10.39 22.30
C GLN A 653 -21.37 11.66 22.25
N THR A 654 -21.06 12.22 23.42
CA THR A 654 -20.19 13.40 23.54
C THR A 654 -19.07 13.12 24.53
N PRO A 655 -17.80 13.18 24.11
CA PRO A 655 -17.34 13.38 22.74
C PRO A 655 -17.68 12.18 21.83
N PRO A 656 -17.84 12.40 20.50
CA PRO A 656 -18.07 11.30 19.56
C PRO A 656 -16.84 10.41 19.44
N GLY A 657 -17.05 9.14 19.08
CA GLY A 657 -15.94 8.21 18.82
C GLY A 657 -15.12 8.60 17.58
N TYR A 658 -13.81 8.31 17.61
CA TYR A 658 -12.89 8.70 16.52
C TYR A 658 -13.38 8.25 15.15
N VAL A 659 -13.79 7.00 14.99
CA VAL A 659 -14.22 6.45 13.69
C VAL A 659 -15.44 7.21 13.15
N PHE A 660 -16.42 7.47 13.98
CA PHE A 660 -17.61 8.23 13.60
C PHE A 660 -17.29 9.70 13.29
N HIS A 661 -16.43 10.33 14.10
CA HIS A 661 -16.07 11.73 13.95
C HIS A 661 -15.31 11.99 12.65
N ILE A 662 -14.34 11.12 12.32
CA ILE A 662 -13.62 11.15 11.05
C ILE A 662 -14.59 10.96 9.87
N GLY A 663 -15.47 9.95 9.94
CA GLY A 663 -16.46 9.70 8.89
C GLY A 663 -17.34 10.94 8.60
N ARG A 664 -17.75 11.67 9.63
CA ARG A 664 -18.49 12.92 9.46
C ARG A 664 -17.70 14.03 8.78
N HIS A 665 -16.42 14.23 9.15
CA HIS A 665 -15.58 15.22 8.46
C HIS A 665 -15.38 14.84 6.99
N LEU A 666 -15.17 13.57 6.68
CA LEU A 666 -15.03 13.09 5.31
C LEU A 666 -16.30 13.31 4.46
N GLU A 667 -17.48 13.07 5.04
CA GLU A 667 -18.76 13.37 4.39
C GLU A 667 -18.91 14.86 4.10
N GLU A 668 -18.60 15.74 5.04
CA GLU A 668 -18.70 17.19 4.88
C GLU A 668 -17.63 17.75 3.90
N ILE A 669 -16.45 17.14 3.81
CA ILE A 669 -15.46 17.46 2.76
C ILE A 669 -16.09 17.31 1.37
N THR A 670 -16.85 16.22 1.12
CA THR A 670 -17.47 16.01 -0.20
C THR A 670 -18.48 17.10 -0.60
N LYS A 671 -18.98 17.84 0.37
CA LYS A 671 -19.97 18.92 0.20
C LYS A 671 -19.35 20.30 0.28
N SER A 672 -18.06 20.41 0.59
CA SER A 672 -17.37 21.70 0.79
C SER A 672 -17.21 22.47 -0.52
N PRO A 673 -17.32 23.81 -0.52
CA PRO A 673 -17.05 24.62 -1.70
C PRO A 673 -15.60 24.48 -2.19
N ASN A 674 -15.43 24.42 -3.52
CA ASN A 674 -14.14 24.32 -4.20
C ASN A 674 -13.32 23.05 -3.90
N VAL A 675 -13.94 22.00 -3.38
CA VAL A 675 -13.33 20.68 -3.27
C VAL A 675 -13.12 20.09 -4.67
N THR A 676 -11.99 19.44 -4.91
CA THR A 676 -11.67 18.83 -6.19
C THR A 676 -12.36 17.45 -6.34
N LYS A 677 -12.49 16.98 -7.59
CA LYS A 677 -13.07 15.65 -7.84
C LYS A 677 -12.23 14.54 -7.21
N ASP A 678 -10.91 14.69 -7.20
CA ASP A 678 -9.99 13.70 -6.65
C ASP A 678 -10.08 13.69 -5.11
N GLN A 679 -10.22 14.86 -4.46
CA GLN A 679 -10.49 14.95 -3.03
C GLN A 679 -11.85 14.32 -2.66
N ILE A 680 -12.90 14.51 -3.47
CA ILE A 680 -14.21 13.86 -3.25
C ILE A 680 -14.06 12.34 -3.36
N ALA A 681 -13.43 11.83 -4.42
CA ALA A 681 -13.24 10.41 -4.62
C ALA A 681 -12.45 9.77 -3.47
N LEU A 682 -11.37 10.42 -3.06
CA LEU A 682 -10.53 9.97 -1.96
C LEU A 682 -11.26 10.02 -0.61
N ALA A 683 -12.06 11.07 -0.33
CA ALA A 683 -12.86 11.16 0.89
C ALA A 683 -13.91 10.04 0.98
N VAL A 684 -14.53 9.67 -0.16
CA VAL A 684 -15.47 8.54 -0.23
C VAL A 684 -14.75 7.21 0.02
N GLU A 685 -13.57 7.01 -0.57
CA GLU A 685 -12.76 5.81 -0.35
C GLU A 685 -12.36 5.66 1.13
N ILE A 686 -11.87 6.74 1.74
CA ILE A 686 -11.51 6.75 3.17
C ILE A 686 -12.74 6.45 4.03
N ASN A 687 -13.90 7.02 3.70
CA ASN A 687 -15.13 6.77 4.46
C ASN A 687 -15.59 5.30 4.36
N GLN A 688 -15.38 4.64 3.24
CA GLN A 688 -15.59 3.18 3.13
C GLN A 688 -14.63 2.39 4.01
N ALA A 689 -13.36 2.82 4.08
CA ALA A 689 -12.37 2.21 4.95
C ALA A 689 -12.71 2.40 6.44
N THR A 690 -13.21 3.58 6.85
CA THR A 690 -13.66 3.79 8.24
C THR A 690 -14.81 2.86 8.64
N ASN A 691 -15.72 2.55 7.71
CA ASN A 691 -16.79 1.56 7.95
C ASN A 691 -16.24 0.14 8.17
N ASN A 692 -15.20 -0.26 7.42
CA ASN A 692 -14.53 -1.55 7.63
C ASN A 692 -13.87 -1.60 9.02
N VAL A 693 -13.12 -0.54 9.38
CA VAL A 693 -12.46 -0.41 10.69
C VAL A 693 -13.49 -0.46 11.81
N GLN A 694 -14.61 0.26 11.69
CA GLN A 694 -15.70 0.22 12.65
C GLN A 694 -16.22 -1.22 12.85
N PHE A 695 -16.44 -1.95 11.76
CA PHE A 695 -16.91 -3.33 11.82
C PHE A 695 -15.92 -4.23 12.59
N TRP A 696 -14.63 -4.17 12.29
CA TRP A 696 -13.61 -4.99 12.95
C TRP A 696 -13.42 -4.61 14.42
N LEU A 697 -13.39 -3.32 14.75
CA LEU A 697 -13.31 -2.87 16.14
C LEU A 697 -14.54 -3.29 16.96
N GLN A 698 -15.73 -3.35 16.35
CA GLN A 698 -16.93 -3.90 16.98
C GLN A 698 -16.82 -5.42 17.23
N GLN A 699 -16.10 -6.17 16.42
CA GLN A 699 -15.80 -7.58 16.70
C GLN A 699 -14.84 -7.69 17.89
N VAL A 700 -13.73 -6.92 17.88
CA VAL A 700 -12.79 -6.83 19.02
C VAL A 700 -13.54 -6.51 20.32
N HIS A 701 -14.46 -5.56 20.27
CA HIS A 701 -15.29 -5.18 21.44
C HIS A 701 -16.13 -6.35 21.95
N ARG A 702 -16.83 -7.09 21.06
CA ARG A 702 -17.61 -8.27 21.44
C ARG A 702 -16.77 -9.35 22.10
N ASP A 703 -15.59 -9.62 21.56
CA ASP A 703 -14.67 -10.63 22.08
C ASP A 703 -14.11 -10.20 23.44
N ALA A 704 -13.71 -8.94 23.57
CA ALA A 704 -13.27 -8.37 24.84
C ALA A 704 -14.35 -8.46 25.90
N LEU A 705 -15.64 -8.20 25.59
CA LEU A 705 -16.76 -8.34 26.50
C LEU A 705 -17.05 -9.80 26.87
N GLN A 706 -16.73 -10.77 26.04
CA GLN A 706 -16.80 -12.18 26.40
C GLN A 706 -15.68 -12.54 27.38
N LEU A 707 -14.45 -12.14 27.06
CA LEU A 707 -13.25 -12.46 27.84
C LEU A 707 -13.29 -11.84 29.25
N ILE A 708 -13.74 -10.59 29.39
CA ILE A 708 -13.78 -9.89 30.69
C ILE A 708 -14.73 -10.57 31.72
N LYS A 709 -15.71 -11.32 31.24
CA LYS A 709 -16.68 -12.06 32.09
C LYS A 709 -16.16 -13.41 32.55
N LEU A 710 -15.09 -13.93 31.96
CA LEU A 710 -14.51 -15.23 32.32
C LEU A 710 -13.70 -15.14 33.61
N SER A 711 -13.79 -16.14 34.47
CA SER A 711 -12.87 -16.29 35.59
C SER A 711 -11.45 -16.63 35.10
N ASN A 712 -10.44 -16.43 35.97
CA ASN A 712 -9.06 -16.79 35.65
C ASN A 712 -8.92 -18.27 35.22
N ALA A 713 -9.69 -19.19 35.79
CA ALA A 713 -9.67 -20.59 35.38
C ALA A 713 -10.31 -20.81 34.00
N GLN A 714 -11.37 -20.09 33.66
CA GLN A 714 -12.02 -20.17 32.36
C GLN A 714 -11.18 -19.54 31.25
N LEU A 715 -10.41 -18.48 31.55
CA LEU A 715 -9.48 -17.87 30.60
C LEU A 715 -8.36 -18.82 30.15
N LEU A 716 -8.04 -19.84 30.94
CA LEU A 716 -7.02 -20.84 30.57
C LEU A 716 -7.60 -22.00 29.75
N LEU A 717 -8.90 -22.04 29.47
CA LEU A 717 -9.52 -23.06 28.64
C LEU A 717 -9.28 -22.80 27.13
N PRO A 718 -9.25 -23.86 26.28
CA PRO A 718 -9.12 -23.69 24.84
C PRO A 718 -10.18 -22.82 24.18
N SER A 719 -11.39 -22.74 24.77
CA SER A 719 -12.45 -21.85 24.30
C SER A 719 -12.07 -20.37 24.40
N ALA A 720 -11.38 -19.97 25.49
CA ALA A 720 -10.87 -18.59 25.60
C ALA A 720 -9.76 -18.31 24.60
N ARG A 721 -8.93 -19.31 24.25
CA ARG A 721 -7.90 -19.18 23.20
C ARG A 721 -8.51 -18.81 21.86
N SER A 722 -9.59 -19.47 21.47
CA SER A 722 -10.28 -19.16 20.20
C SER A 722 -10.80 -17.72 20.16
N ILE A 723 -11.32 -17.20 21.27
CA ILE A 723 -11.77 -15.80 21.36
C ILE A 723 -10.57 -14.83 21.27
N LEU A 724 -9.46 -15.14 21.93
CA LEU A 724 -8.22 -14.33 21.86
C LEU A 724 -7.64 -14.32 20.45
N ASP A 725 -7.68 -15.44 19.74
CA ASP A 725 -7.21 -15.53 18.35
C ASP A 725 -8.10 -14.70 17.40
N ASP A 726 -9.45 -14.76 17.57
CA ASP A 726 -10.36 -13.94 16.77
C ASP A 726 -10.18 -12.46 17.09
N MET A 727 -10.18 -12.07 18.37
CA MET A 727 -9.95 -10.69 18.82
C MET A 727 -8.66 -10.11 18.21
N THR A 728 -7.56 -10.87 18.24
CA THR A 728 -6.27 -10.42 17.65
C THR A 728 -6.35 -10.31 16.14
N THR A 729 -7.04 -11.24 15.47
CA THR A 729 -7.24 -11.22 14.02
C THR A 729 -8.06 -10.00 13.61
N GLN A 730 -9.15 -9.70 14.31
CA GLN A 730 -9.97 -8.53 14.02
C GLN A 730 -9.23 -7.21 14.33
N ALA A 731 -8.45 -7.17 15.40
CA ALA A 731 -7.59 -6.01 15.71
C ALA A 731 -6.53 -5.78 14.62
N ASN A 732 -5.94 -6.86 14.08
CA ASN A 732 -5.02 -6.77 12.95
C ASN A 732 -5.71 -6.26 11.68
N PHE A 733 -6.91 -6.77 11.35
CA PHE A 733 -7.68 -6.25 10.22
C PHE A 733 -8.07 -4.78 10.40
N ALA A 734 -8.45 -4.36 11.60
CA ALA A 734 -8.75 -2.96 11.89
C ALA A 734 -7.54 -2.06 11.65
N PHE A 735 -6.34 -2.50 12.00
CA PHE A 735 -5.12 -1.72 11.83
C PHE A 735 -4.55 -1.81 10.41
N THR A 736 -4.32 -3.02 9.86
CA THR A 736 -3.63 -3.23 8.58
C THR A 736 -4.56 -3.36 7.37
N GLY A 737 -5.85 -3.70 7.60
CA GLY A 737 -6.78 -4.09 6.54
C GLY A 737 -6.83 -5.60 6.30
N GLN A 738 -7.70 -6.01 5.39
CA GLN A 738 -7.93 -7.40 5.02
C GLN A 738 -7.94 -7.56 3.50
N ILE A 739 -7.30 -8.61 2.99
CA ILE A 739 -7.49 -9.06 1.61
C ILE A 739 -8.52 -10.17 1.62
N ASP A 740 -9.60 -9.99 0.87
CA ASP A 740 -10.59 -11.06 0.65
C ASP A 740 -9.93 -12.19 -0.16
N PRO A 741 -9.78 -13.39 0.42
CA PRO A 741 -9.06 -14.47 -0.24
C PRO A 741 -9.77 -15.03 -1.48
N SER A 742 -11.08 -14.76 -1.62
CA SER A 742 -11.90 -15.25 -2.73
C SER A 742 -11.90 -14.30 -3.91
N THR A 743 -11.87 -12.98 -3.65
CA THR A 743 -11.97 -11.93 -4.67
C THR A 743 -10.66 -11.20 -4.93
N GLY A 744 -9.69 -11.29 -4.00
CA GLY A 744 -8.47 -10.48 -3.98
C GLY A 744 -8.72 -9.00 -3.67
N GLN A 745 -9.95 -8.62 -3.30
CA GLN A 745 -10.30 -7.25 -2.98
C GLN A 745 -9.67 -6.85 -1.63
N VAL A 746 -9.02 -5.69 -1.63
CA VAL A 746 -8.43 -5.11 -0.42
C VAL A 746 -9.50 -4.28 0.31
N LYS A 747 -9.74 -4.61 1.58
CA LYS A 747 -10.50 -3.79 2.52
C LYS A 747 -9.48 -3.05 3.39
N SER A 748 -9.40 -1.75 3.23
CA SER A 748 -8.42 -0.90 3.90
C SER A 748 -8.66 -0.80 5.41
N GLY A 749 -7.57 -0.79 6.18
CA GLY A 749 -7.55 -0.56 7.63
C GLY A 749 -7.07 0.86 7.97
N VAL A 750 -6.78 1.10 9.25
CA VAL A 750 -6.38 2.41 9.78
C VAL A 750 -5.08 2.92 9.13
N VAL A 751 -4.15 2.04 8.80
CA VAL A 751 -2.89 2.42 8.11
C VAL A 751 -3.17 3.13 6.79
N GLN A 752 -4.03 2.56 5.93
CA GLN A 752 -4.40 3.17 4.66
C GLN A 752 -5.22 4.44 4.85
N ILE A 753 -6.10 4.48 5.87
CA ILE A 753 -6.85 5.68 6.24
C ILE A 753 -5.89 6.81 6.56
N HIS A 754 -4.89 6.57 7.39
CA HIS A 754 -3.89 7.56 7.79
C HIS A 754 -3.16 8.18 6.59
N TYR A 755 -2.62 7.36 5.69
CA TYR A 755 -1.97 7.87 4.48
C TYR A 755 -2.93 8.61 3.54
N ASN A 756 -4.13 8.09 3.36
CA ASN A 756 -5.10 8.70 2.47
C ASN A 756 -5.64 10.03 3.02
N ILE A 757 -5.78 10.18 4.34
CA ILE A 757 -6.16 11.46 4.95
C ILE A 757 -5.07 12.52 4.73
N GLN A 758 -3.79 12.18 4.82
CA GLN A 758 -2.70 13.10 4.48
C GLN A 758 -2.78 13.55 3.00
N ARG A 759 -3.11 12.64 2.09
CA ARG A 759 -3.31 12.96 0.66
C ARG A 759 -4.52 13.85 0.39
N LEU A 760 -5.53 13.92 1.27
CA LEU A 760 -6.61 14.92 1.15
C LEU A 760 -6.10 16.35 1.25
N ALA A 761 -5.03 16.59 2.03
CA ALA A 761 -4.39 17.89 2.17
C ALA A 761 -3.37 18.15 1.03
N THR A 762 -3.82 17.94 -0.21
CA THR A 762 -3.04 18.18 -1.42
C THR A 762 -3.43 19.50 -2.05
N PHE A 763 -2.44 20.34 -2.36
CA PHE A 763 -2.57 21.54 -3.16
C PHE A 763 -2.54 21.18 -4.65
N ASP A 764 -3.57 21.58 -5.41
CA ASP A 764 -3.56 21.59 -6.87
C ASP A 764 -2.91 22.87 -7.35
N ILE A 765 -1.67 22.78 -7.82
CA ILE A 765 -0.84 23.94 -8.17
C ILE A 765 -1.17 24.40 -9.58
N ILE A 766 -1.61 25.64 -9.70
CA ILE A 766 -2.00 26.25 -10.97
C ILE A 766 -1.06 27.40 -11.35
N PRO A 767 -0.82 27.64 -12.65
CA PRO A 767 -0.04 28.79 -13.09
C PRO A 767 -0.75 30.11 -12.78
N CYS A 768 0.01 31.10 -12.34
CA CYS A 768 -0.44 32.49 -12.19
C CYS A 768 -0.54 33.17 -13.57
N THR A 769 -1.66 33.83 -13.83
CA THR A 769 -1.85 34.61 -15.06
C THR A 769 -2.05 36.08 -14.72
N MET A 770 -1.41 36.96 -15.47
CA MET A 770 -1.55 38.41 -15.33
C MET A 770 -2.63 38.90 -16.28
N ASN A 771 -3.61 39.66 -15.74
CA ASN A 771 -4.62 40.38 -16.50
C ASN A 771 -4.41 41.91 -16.28
N GLY A 772 -3.52 42.50 -17.11
CA GLY A 772 -3.07 43.86 -16.88
C GLY A 772 -2.24 43.99 -15.59
N ALA A 773 -2.64 44.86 -14.68
CA ALA A 773 -1.97 45.05 -13.39
C ALA A 773 -2.39 44.07 -12.29
N SER A 774 -3.37 43.20 -12.55
CA SER A 774 -3.86 42.22 -11.56
C SER A 774 -3.37 40.78 -11.87
N SER A 775 -2.90 40.11 -10.83
CA SER A 775 -2.58 38.68 -10.89
C SER A 775 -3.80 37.82 -10.57
N THR A 776 -3.91 36.64 -11.17
CA THR A 776 -4.88 35.62 -10.74
C THR A 776 -4.46 34.94 -9.43
N CYS A 777 -3.22 35.17 -8.99
CA CYS A 777 -2.69 34.72 -7.71
C CYS A 777 -2.71 35.89 -6.71
N THR A 778 -3.12 35.60 -5.48
CA THR A 778 -3.18 36.57 -4.38
C THR A 778 -2.37 36.05 -3.20
N VAL A 779 -1.40 36.85 -2.74
CA VAL A 779 -0.57 36.53 -1.56
C VAL A 779 -1.09 37.25 -0.31
#